data_57ca950fec7b1a54e6b6e9a3facbb06d
#
_entry.id   57ca950fec7b1a54e6b6e9a3facbb06d
#
_cell.length_a   1.000
_cell.length_b   1.000
_cell.length_c   1.000
_cell.angle_alpha   90.00
_cell.angle_beta   90.00
_cell.angle_gamma   90.00
#
_symmetry.space_group_name_H-M   'P 1'
#
loop_
_entity.id
_entity.type
_entity.pdbx_description
1 polymer ?
#
loop_
_entity_poly.entity_id
_entity_poly.type
_entity_poly.pdbx_seq_one_letter_code
_entity_poly.pdbx_strand_id
1 'polypeptide(L)'
;MFAASAYFYGQVTPPTSGSQEQNAEVATQDQQGVYFLKDIVIDGVKKYSPAQILRFTGLNKNEKVEIPGQRISSAIKRLWEQNIFSVVEVYVEDIEGEQVVLRFKLEDLKELGEVKFEGKGVTKSKQEKFVKDYNLKPGTKITNDLVSSIKTKIPLEYVNKGYADAKLTIQDKVNASDPELVDWTIEVDRGRRIKIAHIEFEGNENVSDAKLRKKGFKETKQKRFGIGGILKSSKFIKDKYEEDKINLINYYQSLGFRDAQIVSDSVWRNKKNDIEINVKLSEGKKYYIGDISFLGNTTYSTEVLEKLLGYKSGDVYDAVGFNKKVGEDGGAEDDTDIKSLYLNNGYLFSQVVPVEKSVVGDSINLEIRINEGEKASWNRVTWSGNTTTHDHVILRALETKPGDLFSKSMIKRTYFTLAGLPYFDPQQLGQNITPNPQDNSVDMHWTVVEKGSSQVQLQAGYGGNSFIGTLGLTFNNFSLRNFLKFKDFKPVPQGDGQTFSIQAQAGQYFQNYGISFTEPWLFGSRPTALSVGVNYSRVKYTDSYGMDQKLSIFSANAGLNRRLSWPDDWFSLYTGVQFQSYNFENYPFQFGETTEYYGNAKNFTFNIGLSRNSAGMDPIFPTQGSNIEATVKFTPPYSLLSNKDYSSMTPVEKYQWMEFYKVKLKADTYNTMIGKLVLRSTAEMGFMNGYNKELGPPPFERFYVVGTGLFGGRFDGRELIPLRGYENASTTGYTTSSPYDITPYGGATIYSRLSAELRYPISLNQTAKIYALGFVEGGNAWNSWGSFNPFQLKRSAGVGIRVYMGAFGLIGFDFAYGFDSPIGTNEPSGWQTHFLMNQSL
;
A
#
# COMPACT_ATOMS: atom_id res chain seq x y z
N MET A 1 47.23 -19.82 -23.03
CA MET A 1 48.63 -19.66 -22.64
C MET A 1 48.73 -18.42 -21.79
N PHE A 2 48.44 -18.54 -20.49
CA PHE A 2 48.76 -17.51 -19.53
C PHE A 2 49.42 -18.17 -18.36
N ALA A 3 50.57 -17.69 -18.07
CA ALA A 3 51.49 -18.19 -17.06
C ALA A 3 50.86 -18.12 -15.67
N ALA A 4 50.37 -19.24 -15.19
CA ALA A 4 50.10 -19.48 -13.81
C ALA A 4 51.36 -20.17 -13.20
N SER A 5 52.43 -19.42 -13.19
CA SER A 5 53.65 -19.80 -12.52
C SER A 5 53.93 -18.73 -11.50
N ALA A 6 54.01 -19.13 -10.27
CA ALA A 6 54.60 -18.43 -9.15
C ALA A 6 53.65 -18.04 -7.97
N TYR A 7 52.74 -18.94 -7.59
CA TYR A 7 52.19 -18.80 -6.23
C TYR A 7 52.13 -20.14 -5.56
N PHE A 8 53.33 -20.68 -5.32
CA PHE A 8 53.50 -21.95 -4.65
C PHE A 8 53.55 -21.79 -3.15
N TYR A 9 53.73 -20.58 -2.70
CA TYR A 9 53.64 -20.18 -1.32
C TYR A 9 52.54 -19.15 -1.23
N GLY A 10 51.32 -19.62 -1.19
CA GLY A 10 50.25 -18.82 -1.61
C GLY A 10 49.44 -18.25 -0.53
N GLN A 11 49.47 -16.95 -0.48
CA GLN A 11 48.32 -16.19 -0.04
C GLN A 11 47.24 -16.27 -1.12
N VAL A 12 46.13 -16.94 -0.87
CA VAL A 12 44.90 -16.72 -1.63
C VAL A 12 44.14 -15.62 -0.88
N THR A 13 44.51 -14.38 -1.10
CA THR A 13 43.70 -13.24 -0.70
C THR A 13 42.60 -13.05 -1.74
N PRO A 14 41.33 -12.79 -1.36
CA PRO A 14 40.35 -12.32 -2.31
C PRO A 14 40.82 -11.00 -2.94
N PRO A 15 40.50 -10.70 -4.20
CA PRO A 15 41.04 -9.56 -4.95
C PRO A 15 40.63 -8.26 -4.27
N THR A 16 41.55 -7.60 -3.61
CA THR A 16 41.44 -6.18 -3.21
C THR A 16 42.03 -5.33 -4.32
N SER A 17 41.19 -4.52 -4.94
CA SER A 17 41.63 -3.43 -5.81
C SER A 17 42.31 -2.34 -4.98
N GLY A 18 43.62 -2.19 -5.09
CA GLY A 18 44.32 -1.05 -4.51
C GLY A 18 45.78 -1.37 -4.09
N SER A 19 46.68 -1.11 -4.97
CA SER A 19 48.12 -0.99 -4.89
C SER A 19 48.76 -0.80 -3.49
N GLN A 20 49.58 -1.78 -3.11
CA GLN A 20 50.92 -1.53 -2.54
C GLN A 20 51.79 -2.77 -2.82
N GLU A 21 52.81 -2.57 -3.63
CA GLU A 21 53.93 -3.51 -3.80
C GLU A 21 54.67 -3.62 -2.48
N GLN A 22 54.68 -4.77 -1.87
CA GLN A 22 55.72 -5.17 -0.93
C GLN A 22 56.37 -6.48 -1.41
N ASN A 23 57.66 -6.41 -1.51
CA ASN A 23 58.53 -7.45 -2.00
C ASN A 23 58.23 -8.81 -1.36
N ALA A 24 57.76 -9.74 -2.18
CA ALA A 24 57.74 -11.16 -1.85
C ALA A 24 59.04 -11.78 -2.38
N GLU A 25 59.85 -12.34 -1.48
CA GLU A 25 60.97 -13.17 -1.91
C GLU A 25 60.47 -14.38 -2.72
N VAL A 26 60.94 -14.46 -3.94
CA VAL A 26 60.60 -15.54 -4.87
C VAL A 26 61.26 -16.83 -4.41
N ALA A 27 60.50 -17.81 -4.02
CA ALA A 27 61.02 -19.16 -3.77
C ALA A 27 61.37 -19.86 -5.09
N THR A 28 62.45 -20.52 -5.09
CA THR A 28 63.16 -21.17 -6.22
C THR A 28 62.33 -22.29 -6.83
N GLN A 29 62.49 -22.49 -8.15
CA GLN A 29 61.81 -23.45 -9.05
C GLN A 29 62.02 -24.96 -8.72
N ASP A 30 62.75 -25.36 -7.68
CA ASP A 30 63.19 -26.72 -7.42
C ASP A 30 62.25 -27.60 -6.57
N GLN A 31 61.01 -27.17 -6.28
CA GLN A 31 60.13 -27.89 -5.38
C GLN A 31 58.83 -28.46 -6.05
N GLN A 32 58.85 -28.61 -7.35
CA GLN A 32 57.73 -29.24 -8.05
C GLN A 32 57.83 -30.75 -8.03
N GLY A 33 56.85 -31.41 -7.39
CA GLY A 33 56.91 -32.89 -7.30
C GLY A 33 55.68 -33.49 -6.67
N VAL A 34 55.71 -34.80 -6.61
CA VAL A 34 54.67 -35.57 -5.93
C VAL A 34 55.31 -36.19 -4.71
N TYR A 35 54.76 -35.85 -3.54
CA TYR A 35 55.32 -36.22 -2.23
C TYR A 35 54.30 -36.94 -1.37
N PHE A 36 54.78 -37.68 -0.39
CA PHE A 36 53.94 -38.19 0.72
C PHE A 36 53.94 -37.21 1.86
N LEU A 37 52.78 -36.86 2.37
CA LEU A 37 52.61 -35.90 3.45
C LEU A 37 53.06 -36.49 4.79
N LYS A 38 54.29 -36.18 5.23
CA LYS A 38 54.85 -36.65 6.49
C LYS A 38 54.14 -36.06 7.73
N ASP A 39 53.97 -34.73 7.72
CA ASP A 39 53.26 -34.03 8.80
C ASP A 39 52.67 -32.72 8.33
N ILE A 40 51.72 -32.18 9.14
CA ILE A 40 51.10 -30.88 8.94
C ILE A 40 51.28 -30.08 10.22
N VAL A 41 52.02 -28.99 10.13
CA VAL A 41 52.20 -28.04 11.21
C VAL A 41 51.19 -26.90 11.05
N ILE A 42 50.47 -26.60 12.11
CA ILE A 42 49.46 -25.51 12.13
C ILE A 42 49.96 -24.47 13.13
N ASP A 43 50.06 -23.22 12.62
CA ASP A 43 50.63 -22.10 13.35
C ASP A 43 49.74 -20.90 13.31
N GLY A 44 49.75 -20.03 14.33
CA GLY A 44 49.10 -18.71 14.37
C GLY A 44 47.65 -18.69 14.87
N VAL A 45 47.01 -19.84 15.11
CA VAL A 45 45.59 -19.90 15.56
C VAL A 45 45.52 -20.06 17.07
N LYS A 46 44.66 -19.33 17.73
CA LYS A 46 44.46 -19.40 19.18
C LYS A 46 43.13 -20.02 19.57
N LYS A 47 42.08 -19.88 18.76
CA LYS A 47 40.71 -20.30 19.09
C LYS A 47 40.39 -21.76 18.73
N TYR A 48 41.19 -22.39 17.89
CA TYR A 48 40.91 -23.73 17.37
C TYR A 48 42.10 -24.66 17.62
N SER A 49 41.83 -25.90 18.00
CA SER A 49 42.90 -26.90 18.15
C SER A 49 43.48 -27.33 16.78
N PRO A 50 44.78 -27.70 16.69
CA PRO A 50 45.34 -28.18 15.44
C PRO A 50 44.59 -29.35 14.84
N ALA A 51 44.02 -30.23 15.66
CA ALA A 51 43.24 -31.37 15.20
C ALA A 51 41.90 -30.97 14.54
N GLN A 52 41.27 -29.90 15.02
CA GLN A 52 40.07 -29.37 14.38
C GLN A 52 40.39 -28.73 13.02
N ILE A 53 41.45 -27.98 12.94
CA ILE A 53 41.89 -27.34 11.70
C ILE A 53 42.29 -28.37 10.66
N LEU A 54 42.99 -29.41 11.08
CA LEU A 54 43.38 -30.52 10.22
C LEU A 54 42.16 -31.19 9.56
N ARG A 55 41.05 -31.35 10.31
CA ARG A 55 39.79 -31.87 9.76
C ARG A 55 39.21 -30.93 8.69
N PHE A 56 39.34 -29.61 8.85
CA PHE A 56 38.86 -28.67 7.87
C PHE A 56 39.67 -28.72 6.55
N THR A 57 40.99 -28.99 6.63
CA THR A 57 41.83 -29.14 5.44
C THR A 57 41.42 -30.36 4.61
N GLY A 58 40.96 -31.43 5.27
CA GLY A 58 40.68 -32.72 4.66
C GLY A 58 41.94 -33.44 4.14
N LEU A 59 43.15 -33.04 4.61
CA LEU A 59 44.43 -33.71 4.36
C LEU A 59 44.68 -34.74 5.42
N ASN A 60 45.34 -35.85 5.04
CA ASN A 60 45.71 -36.91 5.97
C ASN A 60 47.23 -37.19 5.90
N LYS A 61 47.85 -37.61 7.03
CA LYS A 61 49.23 -38.04 7.02
C LYS A 61 49.40 -39.28 6.14
N ASN A 62 50.53 -39.37 5.47
CA ASN A 62 50.91 -40.39 4.47
C ASN A 62 50.05 -40.34 3.16
N GLU A 63 49.27 -39.27 2.96
CA GLU A 63 48.56 -39.05 1.71
C GLU A 63 49.55 -38.53 0.64
N LYS A 64 49.37 -38.98 -0.60
CA LYS A 64 50.14 -38.51 -1.75
C LYS A 64 49.59 -37.14 -2.20
N VAL A 65 50.47 -36.14 -2.18
CA VAL A 65 50.12 -34.76 -2.53
C VAL A 65 51.03 -34.25 -3.64
N GLU A 66 50.47 -33.59 -4.60
CA GLU A 66 51.22 -32.91 -5.63
C GLU A 66 51.47 -31.47 -5.16
N ILE A 67 52.74 -31.03 -5.29
CA ILE A 67 53.18 -29.69 -4.99
C ILE A 67 53.77 -29.06 -6.26
N PRO A 68 53.09 -27.98 -6.84
CA PRO A 68 51.75 -27.43 -6.65
C PRO A 68 50.63 -28.42 -7.06
N GLY A 69 49.56 -28.49 -6.24
CA GLY A 69 48.49 -29.42 -6.59
C GLY A 69 47.10 -29.05 -6.10
N GLN A 70 46.13 -29.71 -6.75
CA GLN A 70 44.70 -29.44 -6.52
C GLN A 70 44.29 -29.78 -5.07
N ARG A 71 44.96 -30.76 -4.44
CA ARG A 71 44.67 -31.19 -3.05
C ARG A 71 44.94 -30.06 -2.07
N ILE A 72 46.11 -29.38 -2.21
CA ILE A 72 46.48 -28.25 -1.34
C ILE A 72 45.60 -27.06 -1.59
N SER A 73 45.33 -26.73 -2.87
CA SER A 73 44.41 -25.66 -3.24
C SER A 73 43.00 -25.89 -2.66
N SER A 74 42.52 -27.14 -2.72
CA SER A 74 41.24 -27.53 -2.10
C SER A 74 41.24 -27.43 -0.58
N ALA A 75 42.32 -27.73 0.06
CA ALA A 75 42.47 -27.59 1.52
C ALA A 75 42.45 -26.11 1.93
N ILE A 76 43.16 -25.24 1.19
CA ILE A 76 43.12 -23.79 1.41
C ILE A 76 41.69 -23.26 1.21
N LYS A 77 41.01 -23.66 0.12
CA LYS A 77 39.63 -23.27 -0.16
C LYS A 77 38.66 -23.69 0.95
N ARG A 78 38.76 -24.91 1.45
CA ARG A 78 37.93 -25.40 2.56
C ARG A 78 38.15 -24.62 3.84
N LEU A 79 39.40 -24.22 4.15
CA LEU A 79 39.69 -23.35 5.28
C LEU A 79 39.05 -21.96 5.13
N TRP A 80 39.10 -21.36 3.93
CA TRP A 80 38.42 -20.10 3.63
C TRP A 80 36.89 -20.20 3.73
N GLU A 81 36.32 -21.31 3.27
CA GLU A 81 34.86 -21.57 3.33
C GLU A 81 34.32 -21.63 4.79
N GLN A 82 35.19 -21.89 5.79
CA GLN A 82 34.79 -21.85 7.21
C GLN A 82 34.46 -20.40 7.67
N ASN A 83 34.94 -19.37 6.98
CA ASN A 83 34.74 -17.96 7.38
C ASN A 83 35.21 -17.65 8.82
N ILE A 84 36.33 -18.25 9.26
CA ILE A 84 36.89 -18.07 10.61
C ILE A 84 38.33 -17.56 10.59
N PHE A 85 38.99 -17.55 9.44
CA PHE A 85 40.37 -17.09 9.28
C PHE A 85 40.45 -15.79 8.47
N SER A 86 41.38 -14.91 8.88
CA SER A 86 41.77 -13.69 8.13
C SER A 86 42.93 -13.92 7.19
N VAL A 87 43.76 -14.89 7.48
CA VAL A 87 44.93 -15.30 6.68
C VAL A 87 44.97 -16.83 6.63
N VAL A 88 45.22 -17.37 5.45
CA VAL A 88 45.48 -18.80 5.20
C VAL A 88 46.67 -18.88 4.26
N GLU A 89 47.85 -19.17 4.79
CA GLU A 89 49.10 -19.33 4.03
C GLU A 89 49.58 -20.75 4.23
N VAL A 90 50.14 -21.36 3.19
CA VAL A 90 50.69 -22.72 3.24
C VAL A 90 52.13 -22.68 2.72
N TYR A 91 53.03 -23.19 3.53
CA TYR A 91 54.46 -23.27 3.23
C TYR A 91 54.92 -24.74 3.23
N VAL A 92 55.87 -25.03 2.40
CA VAL A 92 56.64 -26.26 2.55
C VAL A 92 57.73 -26.00 3.56
N GLU A 93 57.67 -26.73 4.69
CA GLU A 93 58.62 -26.56 5.80
C GLU A 93 59.86 -27.39 5.62
N ASP A 94 59.72 -28.65 5.17
CA ASP A 94 60.81 -29.56 4.97
C ASP A 94 60.48 -30.61 3.91
N ILE A 95 61.52 -31.06 3.16
CA ILE A 95 61.42 -32.11 2.17
C ILE A 95 62.57 -33.16 2.46
N GLU A 96 62.17 -34.35 2.83
CA GLU A 96 63.10 -35.48 3.06
C GLU A 96 62.77 -36.56 2.02
N GLY A 97 63.56 -36.61 0.90
CA GLY A 97 63.33 -37.56 -0.19
C GLY A 97 61.95 -37.42 -0.81
N GLU A 98 61.08 -38.43 -0.71
CA GLU A 98 59.69 -38.39 -1.19
C GLU A 98 58.67 -37.89 -0.12
N GLN A 99 59.13 -37.42 1.04
CA GLN A 99 58.27 -36.94 2.12
C GLN A 99 58.33 -35.45 2.24
N VAL A 100 57.18 -34.83 2.57
CA VAL A 100 57.03 -33.37 2.76
C VAL A 100 56.30 -33.03 4.06
N VAL A 101 56.72 -31.97 4.70
CA VAL A 101 56.00 -31.33 5.82
C VAL A 101 55.41 -30.00 5.34
N LEU A 102 54.11 -29.85 5.53
CA LEU A 102 53.40 -28.60 5.21
C LEU A 102 53.12 -27.81 6.47
N ARG A 103 53.46 -26.53 6.44
CA ARG A 103 53.08 -25.58 7.49
C ARG A 103 51.92 -24.69 7.02
N PHE A 104 50.79 -24.74 7.75
CA PHE A 104 49.66 -23.84 7.58
C PHE A 104 49.79 -22.71 8.58
N LYS A 105 50.07 -21.50 8.11
CA LYS A 105 50.06 -20.30 8.93
C LYS A 105 48.68 -19.65 8.76
N LEU A 106 47.95 -19.59 9.90
CA LEU A 106 46.55 -19.15 9.93
C LEU A 106 46.44 -17.99 10.93
N GLU A 107 45.57 -17.04 10.63
CA GLU A 107 45.21 -16.03 11.63
C GLU A 107 43.70 -16.03 11.80
N ASP A 108 43.23 -15.96 13.06
CA ASP A 108 41.80 -15.87 13.36
C ASP A 108 41.20 -14.57 12.87
N LEU A 109 39.94 -14.63 12.37
CA LEU A 109 39.17 -13.42 12.10
C LEU A 109 38.97 -12.66 13.40
N LYS A 110 39.29 -11.38 13.35
CA LYS A 110 38.99 -10.42 14.43
C LYS A 110 37.49 -10.28 14.62
N GLU A 111 37.08 -10.02 15.83
CA GLU A 111 35.70 -9.76 16.20
C GLU A 111 35.50 -8.26 16.42
N LEU A 112 34.30 -7.80 16.08
CA LEU A 112 33.90 -6.42 16.23
C LEU A 112 33.71 -6.07 17.71
N GLY A 113 34.28 -4.96 18.15
CA GLY A 113 34.05 -4.35 19.45
C GLY A 113 32.94 -3.30 19.35
N GLU A 114 33.24 -2.08 19.77
CA GLU A 114 32.32 -0.94 19.67
C GLU A 114 32.32 -0.36 18.26
N VAL A 115 31.14 0.01 17.75
CA VAL A 115 30.98 0.67 16.44
C VAL A 115 30.45 2.06 16.64
N LYS A 116 31.22 3.06 16.18
CA LYS A 116 30.82 4.46 16.14
C LYS A 116 30.62 4.91 14.70
N PHE A 117 29.57 5.66 14.47
CA PHE A 117 29.32 6.29 13.18
C PHE A 117 29.55 7.80 13.32
N GLU A 118 30.35 8.36 12.41
CA GLU A 118 30.64 9.78 12.34
C GLU A 118 30.27 10.33 10.96
N GLY A 119 30.07 11.64 10.87
CA GLY A 119 29.83 12.33 9.61
C GLY A 119 28.50 13.05 9.48
N LYS A 120 28.46 14.00 8.55
CA LYS A 120 27.28 14.86 8.31
C LYS A 120 26.13 14.04 7.71
N GLY A 121 25.02 13.94 8.44
CA GLY A 121 23.79 13.29 7.99
C GLY A 121 23.60 11.85 8.48
N VAL A 122 24.47 11.39 9.37
CA VAL A 122 24.28 10.13 10.12
C VAL A 122 23.56 10.47 11.43
N THR A 123 22.22 10.37 11.42
CA THR A 123 21.40 10.57 12.63
C THR A 123 21.40 9.32 13.49
N LYS A 124 21.08 9.43 14.79
CA LYS A 124 21.00 8.32 15.72
C LYS A 124 20.12 7.16 15.20
N SER A 125 18.97 7.49 14.65
CA SER A 125 18.06 6.50 14.04
C SER A 125 18.66 5.78 12.83
N LYS A 126 19.52 6.44 12.03
CA LYS A 126 20.24 5.79 10.93
C LYS A 126 21.35 4.89 11.43
N GLN A 127 22.06 5.31 12.49
CA GLN A 127 23.08 4.47 13.12
C GLN A 127 22.45 3.17 13.60
N GLU A 128 21.34 3.25 14.36
CA GLU A 128 20.58 2.10 14.85
C GLU A 128 20.13 1.18 13.68
N LYS A 129 19.65 1.79 12.59
CA LYS A 129 19.32 1.05 11.37
C LYS A 129 20.52 0.31 10.80
N PHE A 130 21.65 0.97 10.59
CA PHE A 130 22.85 0.35 10.03
C PHE A 130 23.41 -0.74 10.94
N VAL A 131 23.44 -0.54 12.26
CA VAL A 131 23.83 -1.55 13.22
C VAL A 131 22.95 -2.79 13.10
N LYS A 132 21.64 -2.61 12.93
CA LYS A 132 20.68 -3.71 12.75
C LYS A 132 20.83 -4.39 11.39
N ASP A 133 20.84 -3.62 10.31
CA ASP A 133 20.83 -4.14 8.93
C ASP A 133 22.09 -4.92 8.58
N TYR A 134 23.23 -4.53 9.14
CA TYR A 134 24.53 -5.18 8.92
C TYR A 134 25.02 -6.00 10.11
N ASN A 135 24.18 -6.20 11.14
CA ASN A 135 24.51 -6.95 12.35
C ASN A 135 25.83 -6.50 13.02
N LEU A 136 26.04 -5.17 13.13
CA LEU A 136 27.26 -4.59 13.70
C LEU A 136 27.24 -4.59 15.24
N LYS A 137 27.21 -5.78 15.83
CA LYS A 137 27.18 -5.96 17.28
C LYS A 137 28.55 -6.45 17.78
N PRO A 138 28.93 -6.15 19.03
CA PRO A 138 30.10 -6.74 19.63
C PRO A 138 30.10 -8.27 19.49
N GLY A 139 31.27 -8.84 19.13
CA GLY A 139 31.46 -10.27 18.87
C GLY A 139 31.12 -10.71 17.43
N THR A 140 30.65 -9.79 16.54
CA THR A 140 30.46 -10.12 15.13
C THR A 140 31.81 -10.26 14.43
N LYS A 141 32.03 -11.36 13.70
CA LYS A 141 33.29 -11.58 12.94
C LYS A 141 33.41 -10.62 11.79
N ILE A 142 34.59 -10.01 11.67
CA ILE A 142 34.90 -9.04 10.60
C ILE A 142 35.32 -9.82 9.35
N THR A 143 34.38 -10.14 8.49
CA THR A 143 34.64 -10.79 7.21
C THR A 143 34.85 -9.76 6.11
N ASN A 144 35.57 -10.14 5.05
CA ASN A 144 35.74 -9.29 3.86
C ASN A 144 34.38 -8.94 3.21
N ASP A 145 33.44 -9.87 3.21
CA ASP A 145 32.08 -9.65 2.71
C ASP A 145 31.32 -8.59 3.53
N LEU A 146 31.47 -8.58 4.84
CA LEU A 146 30.88 -7.59 5.71
C LEU A 146 31.44 -6.19 5.38
N VAL A 147 32.79 -6.08 5.31
CA VAL A 147 33.50 -4.82 5.00
C VAL A 147 33.09 -4.31 3.61
N SER A 148 33.10 -5.18 2.59
CA SER A 148 32.71 -4.85 1.22
C SER A 148 31.24 -4.42 1.14
N SER A 149 30.35 -5.14 1.82
CA SER A 149 28.94 -4.83 1.89
C SER A 149 28.69 -3.44 2.49
N ILE A 150 29.34 -3.11 3.60
CA ILE A 150 29.23 -1.81 4.27
C ILE A 150 29.79 -0.70 3.37
N LYS A 151 30.99 -0.88 2.81
CA LYS A 151 31.66 0.09 1.93
C LYS A 151 30.86 0.37 0.65
N THR A 152 30.05 -0.57 0.19
CA THR A 152 29.24 -0.42 -1.03
C THR A 152 27.82 0.08 -0.74
N LYS A 153 27.12 -0.57 0.19
CA LYS A 153 25.67 -0.36 0.37
C LYS A 153 25.36 0.91 1.17
N ILE A 154 26.15 1.27 2.18
CA ILE A 154 25.90 2.50 2.95
C ILE A 154 26.08 3.74 2.09
N PRO A 155 27.17 3.94 1.32
CA PRO A 155 27.26 5.06 0.38
C PRO A 155 26.14 5.06 -0.65
N LEU A 156 25.75 3.89 -1.18
CA LEU A 156 24.66 3.78 -2.16
C LEU A 156 23.33 4.32 -1.62
N GLU A 157 23.03 4.15 -0.32
CA GLU A 157 21.85 4.80 0.28
C GLU A 157 21.88 6.34 0.16
N TYR A 158 23.03 6.94 0.22
CA TYR A 158 23.19 8.39 0.05
C TYR A 158 23.20 8.80 -1.42
N VAL A 159 23.82 8.00 -2.29
CA VAL A 159 23.78 8.19 -3.75
C VAL A 159 22.32 8.19 -4.23
N ASN A 160 21.50 7.25 -3.76
CA ASN A 160 20.06 7.18 -4.05
C ASN A 160 19.25 8.36 -3.49
N LYS A 161 19.84 9.13 -2.58
CA LYS A 161 19.27 10.39 -2.07
C LYS A 161 19.82 11.63 -2.80
N GLY A 162 20.66 11.45 -3.84
CA GLY A 162 21.25 12.49 -4.67
C GLY A 162 22.61 13.03 -4.17
N TYR A 163 23.28 12.28 -3.30
CA TYR A 163 24.65 12.60 -2.84
C TYR A 163 25.63 11.71 -3.59
N ALA A 164 25.87 12.01 -4.87
CA ALA A 164 26.63 11.13 -5.77
C ALA A 164 28.13 10.98 -5.39
N ASP A 165 28.63 11.83 -4.51
CA ASP A 165 30.03 11.78 -4.01
C ASP A 165 30.14 11.13 -2.64
N ALA A 166 29.09 10.45 -2.17
CA ALA A 166 29.12 9.81 -0.86
C ALA A 166 30.23 8.77 -0.77
N LYS A 167 31.04 8.87 0.27
CA LYS A 167 32.15 7.96 0.57
C LYS A 167 32.05 7.46 1.99
N LEU A 168 32.62 6.30 2.25
CA LEU A 168 32.69 5.70 3.56
C LEU A 168 34.14 5.25 3.82
N THR A 169 34.64 5.61 5.00
CA THR A 169 35.94 5.17 5.50
C THR A 169 35.71 4.42 6.82
N ILE A 170 36.36 3.28 6.97
CA ILE A 170 36.37 2.51 8.23
C ILE A 170 37.75 2.64 8.82
N GLN A 171 37.83 3.10 10.05
CA GLN A 171 39.06 3.18 10.83
C GLN A 171 38.97 2.11 11.93
N ASP A 172 39.97 1.25 11.96
CA ASP A 172 40.11 0.14 12.88
C ASP A 172 40.96 0.56 14.07
N LYS A 173 40.52 0.26 15.28
CA LYS A 173 41.29 0.45 16.49
C LYS A 173 41.17 -0.78 17.37
N VAL A 174 42.25 -1.32 17.84
CA VAL A 174 42.22 -2.44 18.82
C VAL A 174 41.54 -1.95 20.09
N ASN A 175 40.57 -2.73 20.57
CA ASN A 175 39.82 -2.40 21.78
C ASN A 175 40.75 -2.37 23.01
N ALA A 176 40.61 -1.35 23.85
CA ALA A 176 41.50 -1.12 25.00
C ALA A 176 41.28 -2.17 26.10
N SER A 177 40.14 -2.81 26.17
CA SER A 177 39.77 -3.77 27.20
C SER A 177 39.99 -5.23 26.76
N ASP A 178 39.93 -5.50 25.46
CA ASP A 178 40.13 -6.82 24.88
C ASP A 178 40.88 -6.74 23.54
N PRO A 179 42.15 -7.17 23.46
CA PRO A 179 42.96 -7.11 22.23
C PRO A 179 42.44 -7.98 21.08
N GLU A 180 41.53 -8.91 21.33
CA GLU A 180 40.91 -9.74 20.29
C GLU A 180 39.75 -9.02 19.56
N LEU A 181 39.28 -7.91 20.15
CA LEU A 181 38.24 -7.09 19.57
C LEU A 181 38.82 -5.88 18.81
N VAL A 182 38.12 -5.49 17.76
CA VAL A 182 38.44 -4.29 16.98
C VAL A 182 37.24 -3.33 17.00
N ASP A 183 37.47 -2.14 17.52
CA ASP A 183 36.49 -1.06 17.48
C ASP A 183 36.54 -0.38 16.12
N TRP A 184 35.34 -0.12 15.54
CA TRP A 184 35.23 0.58 14.28
C TRP A 184 34.71 1.99 14.45
N THR A 185 35.43 2.94 13.84
CA THR A 185 34.87 4.27 13.55
C THR A 185 34.54 4.33 12.06
N ILE A 186 33.24 4.35 11.76
CA ILE A 186 32.73 4.40 10.41
C ILE A 186 32.41 5.86 10.08
N GLU A 187 33.29 6.50 9.33
CA GLU A 187 33.09 7.87 8.88
C GLU A 187 32.34 7.87 7.54
N VAL A 188 31.19 8.58 7.49
CA VAL A 188 30.39 8.74 6.28
C VAL A 188 30.47 10.19 5.82
N ASP A 189 31.21 10.43 4.76
CA ASP A 189 31.16 11.69 4.05
C ASP A 189 30.13 11.61 2.92
N ARG A 190 28.95 12.16 3.14
CA ARG A 190 27.90 12.18 2.13
C ARG A 190 28.15 13.19 1.00
N GLY A 191 29.11 14.08 1.16
CA GLY A 191 29.31 15.15 0.21
C GLY A 191 28.13 16.12 0.08
N ARG A 192 28.14 16.90 -1.01
CA ARG A 192 27.04 17.82 -1.39
C ARG A 192 25.99 17.11 -2.21
N ARG A 193 24.72 17.50 -2.04
CA ARG A 193 23.65 17.01 -2.92
C ARG A 193 23.85 17.60 -4.32
N ILE A 194 24.00 16.73 -5.31
CA ILE A 194 24.19 17.09 -6.70
C ILE A 194 22.83 17.19 -7.38
N LYS A 195 22.60 18.30 -8.08
CA LYS A 195 21.36 18.58 -8.80
C LYS A 195 21.62 18.55 -10.30
N ILE A 196 20.58 18.29 -11.07
CA ILE A 196 20.60 18.40 -12.52
C ILE A 196 20.27 19.84 -12.87
N ALA A 197 21.24 20.54 -13.45
CA ALA A 197 21.10 21.94 -13.87
C ALA A 197 20.30 22.03 -15.17
N HIS A 198 20.69 21.24 -16.18
CA HIS A 198 20.10 21.26 -17.50
C HIS A 198 20.09 19.87 -18.13
N ILE A 199 19.07 19.60 -18.97
CA ILE A 199 18.98 18.44 -19.84
C ILE A 199 18.65 18.98 -21.23
N GLU A 200 19.53 18.71 -22.17
CA GLU A 200 19.45 19.11 -23.57
C GLU A 200 19.32 17.90 -24.47
N PHE A 201 18.55 18.06 -25.54
CA PHE A 201 18.39 17.03 -26.56
C PHE A 201 18.80 17.60 -27.92
N GLU A 202 19.49 16.79 -28.71
CA GLU A 202 19.92 17.11 -30.08
C GLU A 202 19.37 16.07 -31.03
N GLY A 203 18.93 16.50 -32.22
CA GLY A 203 18.40 15.60 -33.27
C GLY A 203 16.91 15.23 -33.09
N ASN A 204 16.22 15.93 -32.20
CA ASN A 204 14.77 15.73 -31.95
C ASN A 204 13.93 16.75 -32.77
N GLU A 205 13.79 16.48 -34.05
CA GLU A 205 13.07 17.38 -34.98
C GLU A 205 11.54 17.35 -34.79
N ASN A 206 10.99 16.17 -34.49
CA ASN A 206 9.53 15.95 -34.40
C ASN A 206 8.96 16.09 -33.00
N VAL A 207 9.78 15.97 -31.97
CA VAL A 207 9.35 16.00 -30.57
C VAL A 207 10.09 17.05 -29.80
N SER A 208 9.39 18.04 -29.23
CA SER A 208 10.03 19.12 -28.50
C SER A 208 10.68 18.62 -27.20
N ASP A 209 11.80 19.26 -26.81
CA ASP A 209 12.51 19.01 -25.54
C ASP A 209 11.60 18.98 -24.31
N ALA A 210 10.61 19.89 -24.27
CA ALA A 210 9.67 19.95 -23.16
C ALA A 210 8.85 18.66 -23.04
N LYS A 211 8.47 18.03 -24.16
CA LYS A 211 7.77 16.75 -24.19
C LYS A 211 8.73 15.62 -23.79
N LEU A 212 9.99 15.62 -24.30
CA LEU A 212 10.99 14.62 -23.96
C LEU A 212 11.32 14.66 -22.46
N ARG A 213 11.55 15.85 -21.90
CA ARG A 213 11.76 16.03 -20.45
C ARG A 213 10.55 15.62 -19.58
N LYS A 214 9.34 15.65 -20.13
CA LYS A 214 8.10 15.28 -19.40
C LYS A 214 7.76 13.81 -19.55
N LYS A 215 7.90 13.25 -20.74
CA LYS A 215 7.40 11.91 -21.11
C LYS A 215 8.51 10.88 -21.21
N GLY A 216 9.69 11.24 -21.74
CA GLY A 216 10.87 10.39 -21.83
C GLY A 216 11.58 10.32 -20.47
N PHE A 217 12.02 11.45 -19.95
CA PHE A 217 12.69 11.50 -18.64
C PHE A 217 11.69 11.66 -17.51
N LYS A 218 11.20 10.53 -16.99
CA LYS A 218 10.18 10.50 -15.93
C LYS A 218 10.76 10.71 -14.53
N GLU A 219 11.96 10.18 -14.28
CA GLU A 219 12.62 10.18 -12.99
C GLU A 219 13.72 11.25 -12.89
N THR A 220 14.47 11.47 -13.97
CA THR A 220 15.55 12.45 -14.07
C THR A 220 14.99 13.82 -14.41
N LYS A 221 14.94 14.74 -13.42
CA LYS A 221 14.32 16.06 -13.58
C LYS A 221 15.34 17.16 -13.41
N GLN A 222 15.39 18.11 -14.36
CA GLN A 222 16.20 19.32 -14.21
C GLN A 222 15.60 20.29 -13.18
N LYS A 223 16.45 21.15 -12.62
CA LYS A 223 16.06 22.20 -11.68
C LYS A 223 15.05 23.16 -12.32
N ARG A 224 13.95 23.46 -11.61
CA ARG A 224 12.95 24.45 -12.03
C ARG A 224 12.92 25.63 -11.07
N PHE A 225 12.69 26.81 -11.61
CA PHE A 225 12.49 28.03 -10.81
C PHE A 225 11.01 28.16 -10.39
N GLY A 226 10.76 28.76 -9.21
CA GLY A 226 9.43 29.04 -8.67
C GLY A 226 8.89 27.96 -7.72
N ILE A 227 7.64 28.12 -7.26
CA ILE A 227 6.97 27.26 -6.28
C ILE A 227 6.94 25.79 -6.75
N GLY A 228 6.77 25.52 -8.04
CA GLY A 228 6.84 24.19 -8.62
C GLY A 228 8.22 23.51 -8.55
N GLY A 229 9.30 24.25 -8.33
CA GLY A 229 10.66 23.75 -8.16
C GLY A 229 10.97 23.30 -6.72
N ILE A 230 10.23 23.79 -5.74
CA ILE A 230 10.42 23.44 -4.32
C ILE A 230 9.93 22.02 -4.04
N LEU A 231 8.87 21.59 -4.73
CA LEU A 231 8.22 20.30 -4.54
C LEU A 231 8.81 19.15 -5.38
N LYS A 232 9.64 19.45 -6.40
CA LYS A 232 10.21 18.43 -7.29
C LYS A 232 11.72 18.29 -7.07
N SER A 233 12.15 17.07 -6.73
CA SER A 233 13.56 16.74 -6.58
C SER A 233 14.26 16.73 -7.94
N SER A 234 15.36 17.49 -8.09
CA SER A 234 16.24 17.53 -9.27
C SER A 234 17.56 16.80 -9.01
N LYS A 235 17.54 15.73 -8.21
CA LYS A 235 18.74 14.94 -7.87
C LYS A 235 19.14 14.02 -9.03
N PHE A 236 20.44 13.85 -9.24
CA PHE A 236 20.96 12.87 -10.19
C PHE A 236 21.14 11.51 -9.51
N ILE A 237 20.57 10.46 -10.11
CA ILE A 237 20.72 9.07 -9.72
C ILE A 237 20.99 8.30 -11.00
N LYS A 238 22.16 7.64 -11.10
CA LYS A 238 22.62 7.00 -12.32
C LYS A 238 21.63 5.96 -12.84
N ASP A 239 21.14 5.05 -11.96
CA ASP A 239 20.21 3.99 -12.35
C ASP A 239 18.90 4.56 -12.90
N LYS A 240 18.40 5.66 -12.34
CA LYS A 240 17.22 6.37 -12.84
C LYS A 240 17.46 7.05 -14.19
N TYR A 241 18.66 7.51 -14.44
CA TYR A 241 19.04 8.06 -15.73
C TYR A 241 19.08 6.97 -16.81
N GLU A 242 19.65 5.79 -16.50
CA GLU A 242 19.64 4.66 -17.43
C GLU A 242 18.20 4.18 -17.72
N GLU A 243 17.34 4.11 -16.72
CA GLU A 243 15.92 3.82 -16.88
C GLU A 243 15.22 4.86 -17.79
N ASP A 244 15.53 6.14 -17.62
CA ASP A 244 14.96 7.21 -18.43
C ASP A 244 15.46 7.21 -19.89
N LYS A 245 16.65 6.70 -20.18
CA LYS A 245 17.09 6.46 -21.57
C LYS A 245 16.20 5.44 -22.27
N ILE A 246 15.86 4.35 -21.58
CA ILE A 246 14.93 3.35 -22.08
C ILE A 246 13.53 3.95 -22.26
N ASN A 247 13.05 4.68 -21.27
CA ASN A 247 11.76 5.37 -21.34
C ASN A 247 11.68 6.38 -22.51
N LEU A 248 12.80 7.01 -22.84
CA LEU A 248 12.89 7.96 -23.96
C LEU A 248 12.69 7.26 -25.29
N ILE A 249 13.36 6.14 -25.52
CA ILE A 249 13.20 5.36 -26.73
C ILE A 249 11.80 4.77 -26.81
N ASN A 250 11.28 4.19 -25.71
CA ASN A 250 9.90 3.70 -25.65
C ASN A 250 8.88 4.81 -25.97
N TYR A 251 9.15 6.05 -25.54
CA TYR A 251 8.28 7.16 -25.87
C TYR A 251 8.29 7.49 -27.37
N TYR A 252 9.43 7.48 -28.04
CA TYR A 252 9.52 7.63 -29.49
C TYR A 252 8.82 6.49 -30.21
N GLN A 253 9.04 5.26 -29.80
CA GLN A 253 8.38 4.07 -30.36
C GLN A 253 6.85 4.12 -30.18
N SER A 254 6.36 4.72 -29.09
CA SER A 254 4.93 4.95 -28.90
C SER A 254 4.33 6.04 -29.81
N LEU A 255 5.18 6.82 -30.46
CA LEU A 255 4.77 7.85 -31.42
C LEU A 255 4.93 7.40 -32.89
N GLY A 256 5.37 6.14 -33.10
CA GLY A 256 5.59 5.55 -34.42
C GLY A 256 7.03 5.63 -34.93
N PHE A 257 7.97 6.17 -34.17
CA PHE A 257 9.38 6.22 -34.54
C PHE A 257 10.09 4.95 -34.11
N ARG A 258 9.88 3.87 -34.87
CA ARG A 258 10.40 2.52 -34.57
C ARG A 258 11.91 2.50 -34.43
N ASP A 259 12.62 3.20 -35.35
CA ASP A 259 14.07 3.18 -35.45
C ASP A 259 14.78 4.24 -34.59
N ALA A 260 14.02 4.87 -33.69
CA ALA A 260 14.59 5.88 -32.79
C ALA A 260 15.66 5.30 -31.89
N GLN A 261 16.80 5.98 -31.80
CA GLN A 261 17.93 5.52 -30.99
C GLN A 261 18.70 6.71 -30.38
N ILE A 262 19.34 6.47 -29.25
CA ILE A 262 20.31 7.39 -28.66
C ILE A 262 21.66 7.14 -29.35
N VAL A 263 22.15 8.13 -30.09
CA VAL A 263 23.43 8.07 -30.81
C VAL A 263 24.58 8.21 -29.82
N SER A 264 24.46 9.14 -28.90
CA SER A 264 25.41 9.35 -27.81
C SER A 264 24.76 10.11 -26.68
N ASP A 265 25.28 9.94 -25.47
CA ASP A 265 24.91 10.75 -24.32
C ASP A 265 26.16 11.21 -23.56
N SER A 266 26.08 12.37 -22.96
CA SER A 266 27.17 12.97 -22.18
C SER A 266 26.64 13.54 -20.89
N VAL A 267 27.33 13.23 -19.79
CA VAL A 267 27.00 13.69 -18.44
C VAL A 267 28.26 14.32 -17.84
N TRP A 268 28.23 15.61 -17.57
CA TRP A 268 29.37 16.30 -16.98
C TRP A 268 28.96 17.24 -15.85
N ARG A 269 29.95 17.74 -15.11
CA ARG A 269 29.72 18.70 -14.02
C ARG A 269 30.10 20.11 -14.47
N ASN A 270 29.19 21.04 -14.25
CA ASN A 270 29.46 22.46 -14.52
C ASN A 270 30.28 23.11 -13.39
N LYS A 271 30.62 24.37 -13.56
CA LYS A 271 31.43 25.15 -12.58
C LYS A 271 30.79 25.21 -11.18
N LYS A 272 29.47 24.98 -11.04
CA LYS A 272 28.75 24.92 -9.76
C LYS A 272 28.69 23.52 -9.20
N ASN A 273 29.35 22.56 -9.84
CA ASN A 273 29.33 21.13 -9.50
C ASN A 273 27.93 20.50 -9.60
N ASP A 274 27.01 21.08 -10.41
CA ASP A 274 25.71 20.48 -10.78
C ASP A 274 25.90 19.73 -12.10
N ILE A 275 25.01 18.72 -12.34
CA ILE A 275 25.07 17.88 -13.54
C ILE A 275 24.41 18.59 -14.72
N GLU A 276 25.04 18.51 -15.86
CA GLU A 276 24.49 18.84 -17.18
C GLU A 276 24.49 17.56 -18.01
N ILE A 277 23.41 17.35 -18.76
CA ILE A 277 23.17 16.16 -19.56
C ILE A 277 22.86 16.62 -20.99
N ASN A 278 23.56 16.07 -21.96
CA ASN A 278 23.23 16.21 -23.38
C ASN A 278 22.96 14.82 -23.95
N VAL A 279 21.86 14.66 -24.65
CA VAL A 279 21.44 13.39 -25.29
C VAL A 279 21.23 13.64 -26.77
N LYS A 280 22.07 13.04 -27.59
CA LYS A 280 21.97 13.10 -29.03
C LYS A 280 21.14 11.93 -29.56
N LEU A 281 20.08 12.24 -30.29
CA LEU A 281 19.08 11.31 -30.79
C LEU A 281 19.14 11.20 -32.31
N SER A 282 18.69 10.04 -32.82
CA SER A 282 18.24 9.86 -34.19
C SER A 282 16.83 9.38 -34.12
N GLU A 283 15.86 10.16 -34.61
CA GLU A 283 14.42 9.80 -34.52
C GLU A 283 14.03 8.72 -35.54
N GLY A 284 14.73 8.64 -36.69
CA GLY A 284 14.35 7.79 -37.78
C GLY A 284 13.07 8.23 -38.50
N LYS A 285 12.44 7.33 -39.23
CA LYS A 285 11.16 7.57 -39.93
C LYS A 285 9.99 7.23 -39.02
N LYS A 286 8.86 7.87 -39.29
CA LYS A 286 7.60 7.53 -38.66
C LYS A 286 6.93 6.41 -39.42
N TYR A 287 6.52 5.36 -38.74
CA TYR A 287 5.88 4.19 -39.34
C TYR A 287 4.41 4.11 -38.95
N TYR A 288 3.65 3.47 -39.84
CA TYR A 288 2.24 3.18 -39.69
C TYR A 288 2.01 1.67 -39.77
N ILE A 289 0.90 1.21 -39.25
CA ILE A 289 0.48 -0.17 -39.31
C ILE A 289 -0.06 -0.44 -40.74
N GLY A 290 0.49 -1.41 -41.41
CA GLY A 290 0.02 -1.95 -42.68
C GLY A 290 -1.10 -2.95 -42.43
N ASP A 291 -0.91 -4.17 -42.97
CA ASP A 291 -1.83 -5.27 -42.74
C ASP A 291 -1.54 -5.97 -41.40
N ILE A 292 -2.60 -6.39 -40.68
CA ILE A 292 -2.48 -7.21 -39.47
C ILE A 292 -3.11 -8.57 -39.74
N SER A 293 -2.31 -9.64 -39.61
CA SER A 293 -2.77 -11.01 -39.78
C SER A 293 -2.56 -11.83 -38.52
N PHE A 294 -3.43 -12.80 -38.31
CA PHE A 294 -3.32 -13.78 -37.21
C PHE A 294 -3.09 -15.17 -37.78
N LEU A 295 -2.20 -15.92 -37.12
CA LEU A 295 -1.86 -17.27 -37.53
C LEU A 295 -1.89 -18.19 -36.30
N GLY A 296 -2.69 -19.27 -36.39
CA GLY A 296 -2.75 -20.30 -35.34
C GLY A 296 -3.83 -20.06 -34.25
N ASN A 297 -4.72 -19.08 -34.41
CA ASN A 297 -5.84 -18.80 -33.54
C ASN A 297 -7.04 -19.71 -33.84
N THR A 298 -7.08 -20.90 -33.26
CA THR A 298 -8.16 -21.89 -33.48
C THR A 298 -9.31 -21.74 -32.49
N THR A 299 -9.02 -21.26 -31.28
CA THR A 299 -9.98 -21.14 -30.20
C THR A 299 -10.78 -19.83 -30.28
N TYR A 300 -10.14 -18.74 -30.63
CA TYR A 300 -10.77 -17.42 -30.74
C TYR A 300 -10.78 -16.95 -32.17
N SER A 301 -11.94 -16.39 -32.60
CA SER A 301 -12.02 -15.86 -33.96
C SER A 301 -11.16 -14.62 -34.13
N THR A 302 -10.72 -14.38 -35.37
CA THR A 302 -9.91 -13.20 -35.72
C THR A 302 -10.57 -11.89 -35.30
N GLU A 303 -11.90 -11.75 -35.44
CA GLU A 303 -12.67 -10.56 -35.08
C GLU A 303 -12.61 -10.27 -33.57
N VAL A 304 -12.57 -11.30 -32.73
CA VAL A 304 -12.42 -11.15 -31.27
C VAL A 304 -11.03 -10.63 -30.92
N LEU A 305 -10.00 -11.18 -31.57
CA LEU A 305 -8.62 -10.80 -31.34
C LEU A 305 -8.32 -9.39 -31.87
N GLU A 306 -8.85 -9.02 -33.05
CA GLU A 306 -8.76 -7.66 -33.61
C GLU A 306 -9.43 -6.62 -32.69
N LYS A 307 -10.62 -6.94 -32.18
CA LYS A 307 -11.31 -6.05 -31.22
C LYS A 307 -10.52 -5.86 -29.94
N LEU A 308 -9.87 -6.89 -29.43
CA LEU A 308 -9.05 -6.85 -28.23
C LEU A 308 -7.75 -6.09 -28.47
N LEU A 309 -7.12 -6.31 -29.62
CA LEU A 309 -5.91 -5.61 -30.07
C LEU A 309 -6.17 -4.10 -30.20
N GLY A 310 -7.28 -3.73 -30.82
CA GLY A 310 -7.73 -2.34 -30.92
C GLY A 310 -6.97 -1.47 -31.92
N TYR A 311 -6.07 -2.03 -32.72
CA TYR A 311 -5.31 -1.36 -33.77
C TYR A 311 -5.82 -1.74 -35.16
N LYS A 312 -5.69 -0.83 -36.11
CA LYS A 312 -6.15 -1.03 -37.51
C LYS A 312 -5.08 -0.58 -38.49
N SER A 313 -5.20 -1.07 -39.73
CA SER A 313 -4.39 -0.59 -40.85
C SER A 313 -4.53 0.92 -41.01
N GLY A 314 -3.42 1.63 -41.20
CA GLY A 314 -3.32 3.08 -41.27
C GLY A 314 -3.09 3.79 -39.93
N ASP A 315 -3.23 3.11 -38.78
CA ASP A 315 -2.90 3.67 -37.48
C ASP A 315 -1.38 3.89 -37.35
N VAL A 316 -1.00 4.84 -36.52
CA VAL A 316 0.41 5.04 -36.17
C VAL A 316 0.95 3.78 -35.46
N TYR A 317 2.10 3.28 -35.90
CA TYR A 317 2.73 2.12 -35.28
C TYR A 317 3.28 2.44 -33.87
N ASP A 318 2.39 2.42 -32.89
CA ASP A 318 2.77 2.44 -31.48
C ASP A 318 3.29 1.06 -31.04
N ALA A 319 4.58 0.81 -31.24
CA ALA A 319 5.18 -0.50 -30.95
C ALA A 319 5.03 -0.91 -29.48
N VAL A 320 5.12 0.03 -28.56
CA VAL A 320 5.00 -0.24 -27.11
C VAL A 320 3.56 -0.59 -26.73
N GLY A 321 2.59 0.17 -27.22
CA GLY A 321 1.17 -0.11 -27.00
C GLY A 321 0.72 -1.38 -27.69
N PHE A 322 1.16 -1.62 -28.89
CA PHE A 322 0.87 -2.82 -29.65
C PHE A 322 1.38 -4.09 -28.94
N ASN A 323 2.65 -4.11 -28.54
CA ASN A 323 3.24 -5.24 -27.82
C ASN A 323 2.53 -5.52 -26.49
N LYS A 324 2.13 -4.47 -25.77
CA LYS A 324 1.30 -4.65 -24.56
C LYS A 324 -0.06 -5.26 -24.87
N LYS A 325 -0.70 -4.88 -25.96
CA LYS A 325 -2.00 -5.45 -26.37
C LYS A 325 -1.88 -6.87 -26.90
N VAL A 326 -0.74 -7.26 -27.43
CA VAL A 326 -0.43 -8.65 -27.75
C VAL A 326 -0.18 -9.47 -26.47
N GLY A 327 0.41 -8.86 -25.45
CA GLY A 327 0.72 -9.49 -24.15
C GLY A 327 2.21 -9.71 -23.92
N GLU A 328 3.08 -9.01 -24.67
CA GLU A 328 4.52 -8.92 -24.39
C GLU A 328 4.79 -7.93 -23.25
N ASP A 329 6.00 -7.96 -22.69
CA ASP A 329 6.45 -7.09 -21.60
C ASP A 329 5.49 -7.05 -20.39
N GLY A 330 4.89 -8.21 -20.06
CA GLY A 330 3.95 -8.34 -18.94
C GLY A 330 2.49 -8.05 -19.29
N GLY A 331 2.19 -7.67 -20.54
CA GLY A 331 0.85 -7.42 -21.04
C GLY A 331 0.23 -6.10 -20.57
N ALA A 332 -1.06 -5.95 -20.81
CA ALA A 332 -1.83 -4.81 -20.33
C ALA A 332 -2.06 -4.91 -18.81
N GLU A 333 -1.97 -3.79 -18.10
CA GLU A 333 -2.15 -3.76 -16.64
C GLU A 333 -3.56 -4.24 -16.20
N ASP A 334 -4.55 -4.05 -17.08
CA ASP A 334 -5.95 -4.45 -16.89
C ASP A 334 -6.27 -5.84 -17.44
N ASP A 335 -5.26 -6.63 -17.85
CA ASP A 335 -5.37 -7.94 -18.50
C ASP A 335 -6.26 -7.94 -19.76
N THR A 336 -6.38 -6.79 -20.45
CA THR A 336 -7.09 -6.65 -21.73
C THR A 336 -6.17 -6.86 -22.93
N ASP A 337 -5.28 -7.81 -22.84
CA ASP A 337 -4.36 -8.23 -23.93
C ASP A 337 -4.69 -9.65 -24.40
N ILE A 338 -4.20 -9.99 -25.60
CA ILE A 338 -4.47 -11.29 -26.23
C ILE A 338 -3.91 -12.43 -25.38
N LYS A 339 -2.67 -12.35 -24.91
CA LYS A 339 -2.07 -13.40 -24.08
C LYS A 339 -2.81 -13.62 -22.77
N SER A 340 -3.28 -12.54 -22.13
CA SER A 340 -4.09 -12.64 -20.92
C SER A 340 -5.45 -13.29 -21.17
N LEU A 341 -6.06 -13.11 -22.35
CA LEU A 341 -7.27 -13.82 -22.75
C LEU A 341 -7.04 -15.35 -22.74
N TYR A 342 -5.95 -15.81 -23.32
CA TYR A 342 -5.59 -17.24 -23.31
C TYR A 342 -5.26 -17.73 -21.90
N LEU A 343 -4.42 -17.00 -21.15
CA LEU A 343 -4.04 -17.35 -19.79
C LEU A 343 -5.23 -17.43 -18.83
N ASN A 344 -6.24 -16.60 -19.02
CA ASN A 344 -7.43 -16.61 -18.16
C ASN A 344 -8.39 -17.76 -18.47
N ASN A 345 -8.21 -18.43 -19.59
CA ASN A 345 -9.05 -19.54 -20.06
C ASN A 345 -8.31 -20.90 -20.12
N GLY A 346 -7.23 -21.04 -19.34
CA GLY A 346 -6.52 -22.29 -19.13
C GLY A 346 -5.29 -22.48 -20.01
N TYR A 347 -5.04 -21.67 -21.01
CA TYR A 347 -3.96 -21.88 -21.95
C TYR A 347 -2.61 -21.32 -21.43
N LEU A 348 -2.09 -21.94 -20.37
CA LEU A 348 -0.83 -21.52 -19.72
C LEU A 348 0.36 -21.53 -20.67
N PHE A 349 0.44 -22.55 -21.50
CA PHE A 349 1.57 -22.77 -22.41
C PHE A 349 1.43 -22.01 -23.73
N SER A 350 0.39 -21.17 -23.87
CA SER A 350 0.18 -20.38 -25.07
C SER A 350 1.32 -19.40 -25.31
N GLN A 351 1.72 -19.31 -26.57
CA GLN A 351 2.69 -18.33 -27.03
C GLN A 351 2.02 -17.40 -28.03
N VAL A 352 2.12 -16.12 -27.82
CA VAL A 352 1.56 -15.08 -28.69
C VAL A 352 2.70 -14.14 -29.01
N VAL A 353 3.16 -14.13 -30.24
CA VAL A 353 4.36 -13.41 -30.68
C VAL A 353 4.03 -12.53 -31.88
N PRO A 354 4.19 -11.21 -31.78
CA PRO A 354 4.06 -10.31 -32.91
C PRO A 354 5.32 -10.39 -33.77
N VAL A 355 5.17 -10.49 -35.07
CA VAL A 355 6.26 -10.56 -36.06
C VAL A 355 6.05 -9.50 -37.11
N GLU A 356 7.05 -8.68 -37.38
CA GLU A 356 7.08 -7.79 -38.53
C GLU A 356 7.31 -8.59 -39.80
N LYS A 357 6.28 -8.77 -40.60
CA LYS A 357 6.33 -9.61 -41.83
C LYS A 357 7.06 -8.90 -42.96
N SER A 358 6.78 -7.63 -43.16
CA SER A 358 7.42 -6.82 -44.21
C SER A 358 7.21 -5.33 -43.93
N VAL A 359 8.12 -4.52 -44.47
CA VAL A 359 8.00 -3.05 -44.42
C VAL A 359 7.89 -2.56 -45.87
N VAL A 360 6.78 -1.88 -46.17
CA VAL A 360 6.52 -1.32 -47.49
C VAL A 360 6.39 0.19 -47.36
N GLY A 361 7.44 0.90 -47.78
CA GLY A 361 7.52 2.36 -47.59
C GLY A 361 7.64 2.75 -46.13
N ASP A 362 6.58 3.26 -45.56
CA ASP A 362 6.43 3.63 -44.15
C ASP A 362 5.39 2.77 -43.41
N SER A 363 4.86 1.74 -44.05
CA SER A 363 3.88 0.83 -43.50
C SER A 363 4.50 -0.53 -43.15
N ILE A 364 4.23 -0.97 -41.90
CA ILE A 364 4.72 -2.25 -41.38
C ILE A 364 3.56 -3.24 -41.35
N ASN A 365 3.70 -4.32 -42.10
CA ASN A 365 2.77 -5.43 -42.05
C ASN A 365 3.14 -6.35 -40.88
N LEU A 366 2.16 -6.66 -40.03
CA LEU A 366 2.32 -7.41 -38.79
C LEU A 366 1.61 -8.76 -38.86
N GLU A 367 2.25 -9.80 -38.35
CA GLU A 367 1.66 -11.11 -38.17
C GLU A 367 1.74 -11.54 -36.72
N ILE A 368 0.59 -11.78 -36.09
CA ILE A 368 0.54 -12.29 -34.72
C ILE A 368 0.47 -13.81 -34.80
N ARG A 369 1.56 -14.45 -34.43
CA ARG A 369 1.68 -15.92 -34.39
C ARG A 369 1.24 -16.42 -33.02
N ILE A 370 0.27 -17.32 -33.04
CA ILE A 370 -0.33 -17.89 -31.85
C ILE A 370 -0.12 -19.40 -31.86
N ASN A 371 0.53 -19.88 -30.80
CA ASN A 371 0.54 -21.29 -30.49
C ASN A 371 -0.27 -21.45 -29.20
N GLU A 372 -1.49 -21.96 -29.33
CA GLU A 372 -2.44 -22.01 -28.21
C GLU A 372 -2.04 -23.01 -27.13
N GLY A 373 -1.45 -24.15 -27.54
CA GLY A 373 -1.16 -25.27 -26.65
C GLY A 373 -2.44 -25.93 -26.10
N GLU A 374 -2.27 -26.76 -25.10
CA GLU A 374 -3.38 -27.41 -24.39
C GLU A 374 -3.74 -26.66 -23.11
N LYS A 375 -4.96 -26.88 -22.64
CA LYS A 375 -5.42 -26.28 -21.39
C LYS A 375 -4.75 -26.94 -20.18
N ALA A 376 -4.25 -26.13 -19.27
CA ALA A 376 -3.70 -26.57 -18.00
C ALA A 376 -4.70 -26.40 -16.86
N SER A 377 -4.60 -27.24 -15.84
CA SER A 377 -5.38 -27.18 -14.63
C SER A 377 -4.50 -27.14 -13.38
N TRP A 378 -5.02 -26.62 -12.28
CA TRP A 378 -4.36 -26.66 -10.99
C TRP A 378 -4.30 -28.09 -10.48
N ASN A 379 -3.09 -28.63 -10.24
CA ASN A 379 -2.90 -29.93 -9.61
C ASN A 379 -2.86 -29.80 -8.09
N ARG A 380 -1.92 -29.08 -7.57
CA ARG A 380 -1.73 -28.88 -6.14
C ARG A 380 -1.58 -27.40 -5.81
N VAL A 381 -2.33 -26.97 -4.78
CA VAL A 381 -2.21 -25.61 -4.22
C VAL A 381 -1.82 -25.72 -2.76
N THR A 382 -0.68 -25.17 -2.41
CA THR A 382 -0.09 -25.24 -1.06
C THR A 382 0.29 -23.86 -0.56
N TRP A 383 0.52 -23.74 0.73
CA TRP A 383 0.98 -22.51 1.36
C TRP A 383 1.90 -22.78 2.54
N SER A 384 2.64 -21.74 2.95
CA SER A 384 3.54 -21.79 4.11
C SER A 384 3.70 -20.40 4.72
N GLY A 385 4.16 -20.36 5.98
CA GLY A 385 4.48 -19.13 6.70
C GLY A 385 3.38 -18.64 7.66
N ASN A 386 2.24 -19.32 7.74
CA ASN A 386 1.19 -19.08 8.73
C ASN A 386 1.47 -19.86 10.01
N THR A 387 2.09 -19.19 10.97
CA THR A 387 2.45 -19.80 12.26
C THR A 387 1.36 -19.62 13.32
N THR A 388 0.62 -18.53 13.25
CA THR A 388 -0.47 -18.17 14.17
C THR A 388 -1.83 -18.36 13.51
N THR A 389 -1.93 -17.98 12.22
CA THR A 389 -3.18 -18.04 11.46
C THR A 389 -3.47 -19.48 11.03
N HIS A 390 -4.67 -19.96 11.29
CA HIS A 390 -5.07 -21.31 10.93
C HIS A 390 -5.25 -21.47 9.41
N ASP A 391 -4.98 -22.66 8.90
CA ASP A 391 -5.02 -23.01 7.47
C ASP A 391 -6.35 -22.68 6.79
N HIS A 392 -7.50 -22.89 7.48
CA HIS A 392 -8.81 -22.60 6.91
C HIS A 392 -8.98 -21.10 6.55
N VAL A 393 -8.24 -20.20 7.19
CA VAL A 393 -8.28 -18.76 6.88
C VAL A 393 -7.62 -18.48 5.55
N ILE A 394 -6.51 -19.15 5.24
CA ILE A 394 -5.86 -19.05 3.94
C ILE A 394 -6.68 -19.76 2.89
N LEU A 395 -7.09 -21.01 3.16
CA LEU A 395 -7.85 -21.83 2.22
C LEU A 395 -9.10 -21.11 1.67
N ARG A 396 -9.84 -20.43 2.53
CA ARG A 396 -11.04 -19.68 2.11
C ARG A 396 -10.74 -18.42 1.29
N ALA A 397 -9.49 -17.91 1.37
CA ALA A 397 -9.03 -16.76 0.60
C ALA A 397 -8.47 -17.15 -0.79
N LEU A 398 -8.20 -18.43 -1.02
CA LEU A 398 -7.69 -18.93 -2.29
C LEU A 398 -8.82 -19.06 -3.31
N GLU A 399 -8.66 -18.35 -4.43
CA GLU A 399 -9.53 -18.51 -5.62
C GLU A 399 -9.01 -19.60 -6.56
N THR A 400 -7.72 -19.97 -6.43
CA THR A 400 -7.08 -21.06 -7.16
C THR A 400 -7.33 -22.39 -6.44
N LYS A 401 -8.07 -23.31 -7.04
CA LYS A 401 -8.42 -24.60 -6.43
C LYS A 401 -7.92 -25.75 -7.27
N PRO A 402 -7.46 -26.85 -6.66
CA PRO A 402 -7.11 -28.05 -7.39
C PRO A 402 -8.27 -28.53 -8.28
N GLY A 403 -7.97 -28.88 -9.54
CA GLY A 403 -8.94 -29.32 -10.52
C GLY A 403 -9.56 -28.20 -11.37
N ASP A 404 -9.52 -26.95 -10.95
CA ASP A 404 -9.97 -25.81 -11.76
C ASP A 404 -8.96 -25.53 -12.89
N LEU A 405 -9.44 -24.92 -13.97
CA LEU A 405 -8.56 -24.47 -15.07
C LEU A 405 -7.61 -23.37 -14.58
N PHE A 406 -6.42 -23.35 -15.11
CA PHE A 406 -5.47 -22.28 -14.89
C PHE A 406 -6.08 -20.93 -15.27
N SER A 407 -5.88 -19.91 -14.44
CA SER A 407 -6.31 -18.54 -14.72
C SER A 407 -5.38 -17.53 -14.06
N LYS A 408 -4.78 -16.65 -14.87
CA LYS A 408 -3.96 -15.54 -14.39
C LYS A 408 -4.76 -14.57 -13.49
N SER A 409 -6.01 -14.32 -13.83
CA SER A 409 -6.90 -13.44 -13.05
C SER A 409 -7.21 -14.02 -11.68
N MET A 410 -7.35 -15.34 -11.53
CA MET A 410 -7.55 -16.00 -10.24
C MET A 410 -6.32 -15.90 -9.34
N ILE A 411 -5.11 -15.97 -9.91
CA ILE A 411 -3.85 -15.74 -9.18
C ILE A 411 -3.82 -14.32 -8.64
N LYS A 412 -4.09 -13.32 -9.51
CA LYS A 412 -4.15 -11.92 -9.10
C LYS A 412 -5.19 -11.70 -7.99
N ARG A 413 -6.38 -12.29 -8.15
CA ARG A 413 -7.45 -12.18 -7.15
C ARG A 413 -7.02 -12.79 -5.81
N THR A 414 -6.42 -13.98 -5.81
CA THR A 414 -5.86 -14.61 -4.60
C THR A 414 -4.80 -13.71 -3.96
N TYR A 415 -3.86 -13.19 -4.77
CA TYR A 415 -2.83 -12.28 -4.27
C TYR A 415 -3.42 -11.06 -3.57
N PHE A 416 -4.39 -10.37 -4.20
CA PHE A 416 -5.02 -9.19 -3.60
C PHE A 416 -5.88 -9.54 -2.38
N THR A 417 -6.52 -10.70 -2.37
CA THR A 417 -7.28 -11.16 -1.21
C THR A 417 -6.36 -11.42 -0.03
N LEU A 418 -5.25 -12.14 -0.22
CA LEU A 418 -4.25 -12.39 0.82
C LEU A 418 -3.53 -11.11 1.27
N ALA A 419 -3.16 -10.24 0.32
CA ALA A 419 -2.54 -8.95 0.60
C ALA A 419 -3.46 -7.98 1.36
N GLY A 420 -4.77 -8.10 1.18
CA GLY A 420 -5.79 -7.34 1.88
C GLY A 420 -6.05 -7.80 3.31
N LEU A 421 -5.58 -8.99 3.69
CA LEU A 421 -5.73 -9.49 5.06
C LEU A 421 -4.79 -8.73 5.99
N PRO A 422 -5.29 -8.15 7.09
CA PRO A 422 -4.50 -7.24 7.91
C PRO A 422 -3.35 -7.90 8.68
N TYR A 423 -3.34 -9.22 8.77
CA TYR A 423 -2.35 -10.01 9.49
C TYR A 423 -1.24 -10.61 8.61
N PHE A 424 -1.26 -10.36 7.29
CA PHE A 424 -0.16 -10.70 6.39
C PHE A 424 0.55 -9.45 5.86
N ASP A 425 1.86 -9.58 5.62
CA ASP A 425 2.66 -8.51 5.02
C ASP A 425 2.58 -8.59 3.48
N PRO A 426 1.91 -7.66 2.81
CA PRO A 426 1.76 -7.68 1.37
C PRO A 426 3.08 -7.53 0.60
N GLN A 427 4.14 -6.99 1.23
CA GLN A 427 5.45 -6.84 0.59
C GLN A 427 6.27 -8.13 0.59
N GLN A 428 5.93 -9.07 1.47
CA GLN A 428 6.61 -10.35 1.62
C GLN A 428 5.73 -11.54 1.19
N LEU A 429 4.59 -11.24 0.54
CA LEU A 429 3.73 -12.26 -0.02
C LEU A 429 4.39 -12.84 -1.28
N GLY A 430 4.73 -14.12 -1.24
CA GLY A 430 5.36 -14.85 -2.31
C GLY A 430 4.38 -15.76 -3.05
N GLN A 431 4.65 -15.97 -4.34
CA GLN A 431 3.97 -16.96 -5.17
C GLN A 431 5.00 -17.73 -5.99
N ASN A 432 4.88 -19.05 -5.99
CA ASN A 432 5.69 -19.91 -6.83
C ASN A 432 4.77 -20.80 -7.66
N ILE A 433 4.92 -20.71 -9.00
CA ILE A 433 4.13 -21.44 -9.97
C ILE A 433 5.07 -22.42 -10.65
N THR A 434 4.79 -23.72 -10.52
CA THR A 434 5.57 -24.79 -11.12
C THR A 434 4.71 -25.50 -12.18
N PRO A 435 4.84 -25.13 -13.45
CA PRO A 435 4.11 -25.79 -14.52
C PRO A 435 4.73 -27.15 -14.84
N ASN A 436 3.88 -28.11 -15.14
CA ASN A 436 4.27 -29.42 -15.67
C ASN A 436 3.68 -29.61 -17.08
N PRO A 437 4.47 -29.40 -18.12
CA PRO A 437 4.00 -29.53 -19.51
C PRO A 437 3.66 -30.98 -19.94
N GLN A 438 4.08 -31.99 -19.17
CA GLN A 438 3.89 -33.39 -19.56
C GLN A 438 2.44 -33.85 -19.31
N ASP A 439 1.79 -33.31 -18.28
CA ASP A 439 0.41 -33.65 -17.91
C ASP A 439 -0.53 -32.44 -17.92
N ASN A 440 -0.06 -31.33 -18.51
CA ASN A 440 -0.79 -30.05 -18.57
C ASN A 440 -1.32 -29.60 -17.20
N SER A 441 -0.52 -29.79 -16.16
CA SER A 441 -0.89 -29.40 -14.80
C SER A 441 0.03 -28.32 -14.25
N VAL A 442 -0.42 -27.69 -13.15
CA VAL A 442 0.32 -26.60 -12.51
C VAL A 442 0.24 -26.76 -11.01
N ASP A 443 1.39 -26.75 -10.35
CA ASP A 443 1.48 -26.64 -8.91
C ASP A 443 1.63 -25.17 -8.49
N MET A 444 0.91 -24.77 -7.46
CA MET A 444 0.98 -23.43 -6.87
C MET A 444 1.41 -23.48 -5.43
N HIS A 445 2.40 -22.70 -5.06
CA HIS A 445 2.80 -22.50 -3.68
C HIS A 445 2.74 -21.03 -3.28
N TRP A 446 1.95 -20.73 -2.25
CA TRP A 446 1.86 -19.39 -1.66
C TRP A 446 2.75 -19.30 -0.43
N THR A 447 3.54 -18.24 -0.33
CA THR A 447 4.30 -17.93 0.88
C THR A 447 3.71 -16.69 1.52
N VAL A 448 3.26 -16.80 2.76
CA VAL A 448 2.78 -15.68 3.55
C VAL A 448 3.74 -15.37 4.68
N VAL A 449 3.82 -14.11 5.07
CA VAL A 449 4.58 -13.69 6.24
C VAL A 449 3.64 -12.95 7.18
N GLU A 450 3.49 -13.47 8.39
CA GLU A 450 2.61 -12.87 9.38
C GLU A 450 3.22 -11.60 9.97
N LYS A 451 2.38 -10.60 10.17
CA LYS A 451 2.71 -9.36 10.88
C LYS A 451 1.75 -9.11 12.03
N GLY A 452 2.16 -8.31 12.99
CA GLY A 452 1.26 -7.86 14.06
C GLY A 452 0.04 -7.15 13.48
N SER A 453 -1.15 -7.69 13.75
CA SER A 453 -2.42 -7.20 13.22
C SER A 453 -3.25 -6.43 14.25
N SER A 454 -2.87 -6.51 15.51
CA SER A 454 -3.52 -5.74 16.58
C SER A 454 -3.20 -4.27 16.43
N GLN A 455 -4.22 -3.44 16.50
CA GLN A 455 -4.11 -2.00 16.36
C GLN A 455 -4.54 -1.33 17.66
N VAL A 456 -3.72 -0.41 18.13
CA VAL A 456 -4.05 0.51 19.22
C VAL A 456 -4.26 1.89 18.60
N GLN A 457 -5.45 2.41 18.71
CA GLN A 457 -5.80 3.73 18.21
C GLN A 457 -5.91 4.68 19.41
N LEU A 458 -5.04 5.67 19.44
CA LEU A 458 -5.09 6.76 20.40
C LEU A 458 -5.33 8.05 19.63
N GLN A 459 -6.42 8.72 19.92
CA GLN A 459 -6.75 10.00 19.31
C GLN A 459 -7.12 11.00 20.41
N ALA A 460 -6.72 12.22 20.23
CA ALA A 460 -7.18 13.34 21.05
C ALA A 460 -7.53 14.52 20.15
N GLY A 461 -8.65 15.13 20.39
CA GLY A 461 -9.13 16.29 19.64
C GLY A 461 -9.71 17.34 20.58
N TYR A 462 -9.75 18.58 20.12
CA TYR A 462 -10.40 19.68 20.81
C TYR A 462 -11.54 20.23 19.96
N GLY A 463 -12.74 20.36 20.53
CA GLY A 463 -13.86 20.94 19.84
C GLY A 463 -15.12 20.93 20.67
N GLY A 464 -16.10 21.78 20.26
CA GLY A 464 -17.29 22.04 21.11
C GLY A 464 -16.92 22.51 22.52
N ASN A 465 -15.85 23.30 22.63
CA ASN A 465 -15.26 23.76 23.91
C ASN A 465 -14.78 22.61 24.83
N SER A 466 -14.50 21.43 24.31
CA SER A 466 -13.96 20.34 25.13
C SER A 466 -12.91 19.51 24.45
N PHE A 467 -12.06 18.84 25.20
CA PHE A 467 -11.19 17.79 24.72
C PHE A 467 -11.93 16.46 24.66
N ILE A 468 -11.73 15.71 23.60
CA ILE A 468 -12.25 14.36 23.42
C ILE A 468 -11.06 13.44 23.18
N GLY A 469 -10.93 12.43 24.03
CA GLY A 469 -9.96 11.34 23.86
C GLY A 469 -10.66 10.10 23.34
N THR A 470 -10.02 9.37 22.42
CA THR A 470 -10.48 8.08 21.93
C THR A 470 -9.38 7.05 22.12
N LEU A 471 -9.73 5.94 22.74
CA LEU A 471 -8.92 4.73 22.81
C LEU A 471 -9.66 3.62 22.06
N GLY A 472 -9.03 3.10 21.01
CA GLY A 472 -9.51 1.94 20.27
C GLY A 472 -8.50 0.80 20.33
N LEU A 473 -8.99 -0.41 20.59
CA LEU A 473 -8.22 -1.65 20.52
C LEU A 473 -8.90 -2.55 19.49
N THR A 474 -8.20 -2.91 18.45
CA THR A 474 -8.73 -3.80 17.39
C THR A 474 -7.78 -4.97 17.19
N PHE A 475 -8.32 -6.18 17.26
CA PHE A 475 -7.63 -7.44 17.09
C PHE A 475 -8.15 -8.12 15.83
N ASN A 476 -7.37 -8.05 14.74
CA ASN A 476 -7.80 -8.47 13.40
C ASN A 476 -7.61 -9.95 13.07
N ASN A 477 -7.02 -10.73 13.92
CA ASN A 477 -6.86 -12.17 13.76
C ASN A 477 -7.39 -12.91 14.98
N PHE A 478 -8.48 -12.42 15.55
CA PHE A 478 -9.08 -12.99 16.76
C PHE A 478 -9.60 -14.40 16.51
N SER A 479 -9.64 -15.23 17.56
CA SER A 479 -10.22 -16.57 17.55
C SER A 479 -11.18 -16.74 18.71
N LEU A 480 -12.48 -16.70 18.42
CA LEU A 480 -13.52 -16.97 19.41
C LEU A 480 -13.47 -18.43 19.90
N ARG A 481 -13.08 -19.35 19.04
CA ARG A 481 -12.93 -20.78 19.36
C ARG A 481 -11.91 -21.02 20.48
N ASN A 482 -10.85 -20.22 20.51
CA ASN A 482 -9.78 -20.32 21.49
C ASN A 482 -9.98 -19.40 22.70
N PHE A 483 -11.11 -18.68 22.78
CA PHE A 483 -11.39 -17.72 23.85
C PHE A 483 -11.39 -18.32 25.25
N LEU A 484 -11.74 -19.59 25.41
CA LEU A 484 -11.70 -20.27 26.72
C LEU A 484 -10.34 -20.95 27.00
N LYS A 485 -9.39 -20.90 26.06
CA LYS A 485 -8.07 -21.49 26.19
C LYS A 485 -7.04 -20.42 26.58
N PHE A 486 -6.95 -20.13 27.87
CA PHE A 486 -6.06 -19.06 28.38
C PHE A 486 -4.58 -19.21 28.00
N LYS A 487 -4.13 -20.43 27.65
CA LYS A 487 -2.76 -20.67 27.15
C LYS A 487 -2.48 -20.02 25.78
N ASP A 488 -3.50 -19.74 25.00
CA ASP A 488 -3.40 -19.20 23.64
C ASP A 488 -3.49 -17.66 23.61
N PHE A 489 -3.53 -17.01 24.78
CA PHE A 489 -3.61 -15.55 24.91
C PHE A 489 -2.24 -14.89 24.67
N LYS A 490 -2.08 -14.15 23.52
CA LYS A 490 -0.88 -13.39 23.13
C LYS A 490 -1.20 -12.07 22.41
N PRO A 491 -1.72 -11.03 23.04
CA PRO A 491 -2.45 -10.84 24.31
C PRO A 491 -3.90 -11.36 24.28
N VAL A 492 -4.44 -11.70 23.11
CA VAL A 492 -5.77 -12.31 22.90
C VAL A 492 -5.62 -13.57 22.06
N PRO A 493 -6.55 -14.52 22.13
CA PRO A 493 -6.52 -15.71 21.28
C PRO A 493 -6.63 -15.31 19.80
N GLN A 494 -5.74 -15.84 18.97
CA GLN A 494 -5.61 -15.51 17.57
C GLN A 494 -5.69 -16.74 16.68
N GLY A 495 -5.91 -16.54 15.37
CA GLY A 495 -5.76 -17.55 14.34
C GLY A 495 -6.95 -17.76 13.40
N ASP A 496 -8.16 -17.30 13.74
CA ASP A 496 -9.35 -17.53 12.92
C ASP A 496 -9.70 -16.38 11.95
N GLY A 497 -8.90 -15.31 11.93
CA GLY A 497 -9.13 -14.18 11.06
C GLY A 497 -10.37 -13.35 11.41
N GLN A 498 -10.91 -13.53 12.61
CA GLN A 498 -12.03 -12.74 13.13
C GLN A 498 -11.53 -11.38 13.60
N THR A 499 -12.42 -10.40 13.66
CA THR A 499 -12.09 -9.07 14.21
C THR A 499 -12.86 -8.84 15.50
N PHE A 500 -12.13 -8.49 16.55
CA PHE A 500 -12.70 -8.06 17.82
C PHE A 500 -12.21 -6.66 18.15
N SER A 501 -13.13 -5.74 18.44
CA SER A 501 -12.79 -4.34 18.73
C SER A 501 -13.46 -3.85 20.02
N ILE A 502 -12.69 -3.07 20.78
CA ILE A 502 -13.16 -2.32 21.93
C ILE A 502 -12.83 -0.86 21.66
N GLN A 503 -13.79 0.02 21.82
CA GLN A 503 -13.61 1.45 21.67
C GLN A 503 -14.15 2.18 22.90
N ALA A 504 -13.37 3.11 23.42
CA ALA A 504 -13.78 4.04 24.44
C ALA A 504 -13.44 5.45 23.98
N GLN A 505 -14.44 6.33 24.01
CA GLN A 505 -14.29 7.73 23.70
C GLN A 505 -14.85 8.52 24.89
N ALA A 506 -14.07 9.47 25.38
CA ALA A 506 -14.47 10.27 26.51
C ALA A 506 -14.05 11.74 26.33
N GLY A 507 -14.96 12.62 26.66
CA GLY A 507 -14.76 14.06 26.72
C GLY A 507 -15.56 14.66 27.88
N GLN A 508 -15.50 15.96 28.04
CA GLN A 508 -16.22 16.65 29.10
C GLN A 508 -17.75 16.45 29.00
N TYR A 509 -18.28 16.47 27.79
CA TYR A 509 -19.74 16.43 27.54
C TYR A 509 -20.20 15.13 26.87
N PHE A 510 -19.27 14.26 26.46
CA PHE A 510 -19.60 13.09 25.69
C PHE A 510 -18.78 11.88 26.12
N GLN A 511 -19.43 10.74 26.24
CA GLN A 511 -18.84 9.44 26.49
C GLN A 511 -19.44 8.42 25.53
N ASN A 512 -18.60 7.56 24.96
CA ASN A 512 -19.04 6.48 24.08
C ASN A 512 -18.19 5.23 24.32
N TYR A 513 -18.84 4.10 24.53
CA TYR A 513 -18.22 2.80 24.74
C TYR A 513 -18.82 1.78 23.79
N GLY A 514 -17.98 1.13 23.02
CA GLY A 514 -18.40 0.17 22.02
C GLY A 514 -17.58 -1.11 22.08
N ILE A 515 -18.26 -2.23 21.84
CA ILE A 515 -17.66 -3.54 21.64
C ILE A 515 -18.25 -4.10 20.36
N SER A 516 -17.40 -4.60 19.47
CA SER A 516 -17.85 -5.25 18.24
C SER A 516 -17.04 -6.49 17.94
N PHE A 517 -17.71 -7.43 17.32
CA PHE A 517 -17.16 -8.69 16.84
C PHE A 517 -17.60 -8.93 15.41
N THR A 518 -16.67 -9.37 14.54
CA THR A 518 -16.96 -9.72 13.15
C THR A 518 -16.34 -11.07 12.81
N GLU A 519 -17.17 -12.00 12.36
CA GLU A 519 -16.79 -13.27 11.71
C GLU A 519 -16.91 -13.08 10.20
N PRO A 520 -15.82 -13.05 9.44
CA PRO A 520 -15.88 -12.73 8.00
C PRO A 520 -16.43 -13.88 7.14
N TRP A 521 -16.49 -15.11 7.66
CA TRP A 521 -16.90 -16.29 6.92
C TRP A 521 -17.82 -17.20 7.74
N LEU A 522 -18.96 -16.68 8.15
CA LEU A 522 -19.89 -17.38 9.05
C LEU A 522 -20.27 -18.79 8.59
N PHE A 523 -20.46 -19.01 7.29
CA PHE A 523 -20.85 -20.31 6.74
C PHE A 523 -19.70 -21.09 6.08
N GLY A 524 -18.46 -20.60 6.17
CA GLY A 524 -17.25 -21.27 5.67
C GLY A 524 -17.12 -21.39 4.14
N SER A 525 -18.21 -21.55 3.40
CA SER A 525 -18.20 -21.81 1.95
C SER A 525 -18.30 -20.55 1.08
N ARG A 526 -18.87 -19.48 1.62
CA ARG A 526 -19.06 -18.20 0.90
C ARG A 526 -18.70 -17.03 1.81
N PRO A 527 -18.14 -15.94 1.28
CA PRO A 527 -17.80 -14.76 2.06
C PRO A 527 -19.09 -14.07 2.56
N THR A 528 -19.54 -14.47 3.74
CA THR A 528 -20.67 -13.89 4.46
C THR A 528 -20.19 -13.47 5.83
N ALA A 529 -20.02 -12.18 6.04
CA ALA A 529 -19.57 -11.65 7.31
C ALA A 529 -20.75 -11.43 8.26
N LEU A 530 -20.63 -11.97 9.48
CA LEU A 530 -21.52 -11.63 10.60
C LEU A 530 -20.83 -10.57 11.45
N SER A 531 -21.50 -9.44 11.67
CA SER A 531 -21.06 -8.41 12.59
C SER A 531 -22.08 -8.26 13.72
N VAL A 532 -21.59 -8.27 14.96
CA VAL A 532 -22.39 -8.03 16.17
C VAL A 532 -21.73 -6.93 16.96
N GLY A 533 -22.52 -5.98 17.44
CA GLY A 533 -21.99 -4.85 18.20
C GLY A 533 -22.93 -4.39 19.29
N VAL A 534 -22.34 -3.86 20.36
CA VAL A 534 -23.03 -3.16 21.44
C VAL A 534 -22.33 -1.84 21.68
N ASN A 535 -23.10 -0.78 21.79
CA ASN A 535 -22.61 0.56 22.02
C ASN A 535 -23.44 1.26 23.08
N TYR A 536 -22.77 2.02 23.95
CA TYR A 536 -23.40 2.89 24.92
C TYR A 536 -22.79 4.27 24.79
N SER A 537 -23.62 5.28 24.51
CA SER A 537 -23.23 6.68 24.47
C SER A 537 -24.00 7.52 25.49
N ARG A 538 -23.32 8.48 26.05
CA ARG A 538 -23.89 9.43 27.01
C ARG A 538 -23.42 10.83 26.66
N VAL A 539 -24.39 11.73 26.56
CA VAL A 539 -24.20 13.18 26.45
C VAL A 539 -24.60 13.82 27.75
N LYS A 540 -23.77 14.69 28.29
CA LYS A 540 -24.04 15.42 29.50
C LYS A 540 -23.66 16.88 29.32
N TYR A 541 -24.61 17.79 29.55
CA TYR A 541 -24.38 19.24 29.63
C TYR A 541 -24.90 19.75 30.99
N THR A 542 -24.36 20.86 31.43
CA THR A 542 -24.91 21.61 32.57
C THR A 542 -25.50 22.88 32.00
N ASP A 543 -26.76 23.13 32.26
CA ASP A 543 -27.44 24.35 31.81
C ASP A 543 -27.01 25.59 32.60
N SER A 544 -27.50 26.77 32.19
CA SER A 544 -27.20 28.04 32.87
C SER A 544 -27.71 28.14 34.32
N TYR A 545 -28.59 27.22 34.73
CA TYR A 545 -29.13 27.13 36.09
C TYR A 545 -28.37 26.09 36.92
N GLY A 546 -27.30 25.47 36.38
CA GLY A 546 -26.51 24.46 37.09
C GLY A 546 -27.12 23.07 37.09
N MET A 547 -28.19 22.83 36.32
CA MET A 547 -28.82 21.51 36.23
C MET A 547 -28.20 20.65 35.12
N ASP A 548 -27.96 19.38 35.43
CA ASP A 548 -27.41 18.42 34.51
C ASP A 548 -28.48 17.96 33.48
N GLN A 549 -28.17 18.16 32.22
CA GLN A 549 -28.90 17.65 31.07
C GLN A 549 -28.24 16.37 30.59
N LYS A 550 -28.96 15.26 30.52
CA LYS A 550 -28.40 13.96 30.18
C LYS A 550 -29.21 13.30 29.08
N LEU A 551 -28.49 12.76 28.06
CA LEU A 551 -29.04 11.85 27.07
C LEU A 551 -28.18 10.62 27.06
N SER A 552 -28.77 9.45 27.30
CA SER A 552 -28.11 8.14 27.22
C SER A 552 -28.71 7.32 26.10
N ILE A 553 -27.88 6.74 25.29
CA ILE A 553 -28.30 5.90 24.15
C ILE A 553 -27.59 4.55 24.26
N PHE A 554 -28.36 3.50 24.43
CA PHE A 554 -27.88 2.12 24.32
C PHE A 554 -28.25 1.58 22.95
N SER A 555 -27.32 0.94 22.25
CA SER A 555 -27.60 0.28 20.99
C SER A 555 -26.96 -1.11 20.89
N ALA A 556 -27.69 -2.04 20.33
CA ALA A 556 -27.21 -3.37 20.00
C ALA A 556 -27.59 -3.69 18.54
N ASN A 557 -26.65 -4.24 17.79
CA ASN A 557 -26.88 -4.56 16.39
C ASN A 557 -26.29 -5.93 16.03
N ALA A 558 -26.93 -6.58 15.06
CA ALA A 558 -26.43 -7.80 14.43
C ALA A 558 -26.73 -7.72 12.93
N GLY A 559 -25.75 -8.02 12.09
CA GLY A 559 -25.91 -7.90 10.65
C GLY A 559 -25.06 -8.91 9.88
N LEU A 560 -25.58 -9.31 8.75
CA LEU A 560 -24.91 -10.14 7.77
C LEU A 560 -24.56 -9.31 6.54
N ASN A 561 -23.30 -9.35 6.12
CA ASN A 561 -22.87 -8.75 4.87
C ASN A 561 -22.38 -9.86 3.92
N ARG A 562 -23.02 -9.97 2.76
CA ARG A 562 -22.72 -10.99 1.77
C ARG A 562 -22.34 -10.37 0.43
N ARG A 563 -21.20 -10.77 -0.10
CA ARG A 563 -20.82 -10.45 -1.48
C ARG A 563 -21.68 -11.25 -2.46
N LEU A 564 -22.23 -10.58 -3.46
CA LEU A 564 -23.03 -11.17 -4.51
C LEU A 564 -22.14 -11.47 -5.73
N SER A 565 -22.51 -12.49 -6.49
CA SER A 565 -21.85 -12.82 -7.76
C SER A 565 -22.65 -12.32 -8.98
N TRP A 566 -23.86 -11.82 -8.77
CA TRP A 566 -24.72 -11.26 -9.80
C TRP A 566 -25.31 -9.93 -9.29
N PRO A 567 -25.38 -8.87 -10.12
CA PRO A 567 -25.05 -8.76 -11.55
C PRO A 567 -23.55 -8.77 -11.85
N ASP A 568 -22.71 -8.38 -10.90
CA ASP A 568 -21.26 -8.47 -10.94
C ASP A 568 -20.66 -8.68 -9.53
N ASP A 569 -19.38 -8.99 -9.44
CA ASP A 569 -18.69 -9.27 -8.19
C ASP A 569 -18.47 -8.05 -7.28
N TRP A 570 -18.89 -6.87 -7.69
CA TRP A 570 -18.76 -5.62 -6.91
C TRP A 570 -19.95 -5.36 -5.99
N PHE A 571 -21.04 -6.15 -6.15
CA PHE A 571 -22.21 -6.01 -5.29
C PHE A 571 -22.05 -6.70 -3.96
N SER A 572 -22.53 -6.05 -2.89
CA SER A 572 -22.71 -6.65 -1.57
C SER A 572 -24.09 -6.32 -1.01
N LEU A 573 -24.67 -7.31 -0.33
CA LEU A 573 -25.96 -7.20 0.34
C LEU A 573 -25.73 -7.24 1.85
N TYR A 574 -26.14 -6.19 2.52
CA TYR A 574 -26.21 -6.12 3.98
C TYR A 574 -27.66 -6.36 4.44
N THR A 575 -27.84 -7.20 5.46
CA THR A 575 -29.10 -7.36 6.16
C THR A 575 -28.84 -7.41 7.65
N GLY A 576 -29.57 -6.65 8.43
CA GLY A 576 -29.31 -6.59 9.87
C GLY A 576 -30.50 -6.14 10.68
N VAL A 577 -30.36 -6.30 11.97
CA VAL A 577 -31.30 -5.80 12.99
C VAL A 577 -30.55 -4.89 13.95
N GLN A 578 -31.23 -3.88 14.45
CA GLN A 578 -30.68 -2.96 15.41
C GLN A 578 -31.73 -2.61 16.47
N PHE A 579 -31.34 -2.66 17.71
CA PHE A 579 -32.11 -2.13 18.83
C PHE A 579 -31.42 -0.91 19.39
N GLN A 580 -32.17 0.15 19.67
CA GLN A 580 -31.69 1.37 20.33
C GLN A 580 -32.68 1.77 21.41
N SER A 581 -32.14 2.23 22.53
CA SER A 581 -32.91 2.78 23.64
C SER A 581 -32.36 4.15 24.03
N TYR A 582 -33.19 5.16 23.92
CA TYR A 582 -32.87 6.52 24.27
C TYR A 582 -33.48 6.81 25.65
N ASN A 583 -32.70 7.41 26.57
CA ASN A 583 -33.18 7.90 27.83
C ASN A 583 -32.69 9.33 28.02
N PHE A 584 -33.57 10.29 28.22
CA PHE A 584 -33.25 11.70 28.40
C PHE A 584 -33.84 12.24 29.71
N GLU A 585 -32.97 12.92 30.45
CA GLU A 585 -33.25 13.50 31.77
C GLU A 585 -32.83 14.96 31.77
N ASN A 586 -33.79 15.85 32.01
CA ASN A 586 -33.61 17.28 31.91
C ASN A 586 -32.97 17.76 30.60
N TYR A 587 -33.09 16.96 29.54
CA TYR A 587 -32.49 17.21 28.25
C TYR A 587 -33.57 17.66 27.28
N PRO A 588 -33.51 18.90 26.73
CA PRO A 588 -34.55 19.43 25.86
C PRO A 588 -34.57 18.68 24.54
N PHE A 589 -35.49 17.76 24.40
CA PHE A 589 -35.71 17.01 23.17
C PHE A 589 -36.92 17.53 22.42
N GLN A 590 -36.76 17.79 21.12
CA GLN A 590 -37.80 18.40 20.28
C GLN A 590 -38.71 17.35 19.68
N PHE A 591 -40.01 17.48 19.95
CA PHE A 591 -41.07 16.68 19.35
C PHE A 591 -42.02 17.57 18.55
N GLY A 592 -41.65 17.84 17.28
CA GLY A 592 -42.37 18.83 16.50
C GLY A 592 -42.27 20.24 17.07
N GLU A 593 -43.37 20.86 17.46
CA GLU A 593 -43.40 22.17 18.08
C GLU A 593 -43.21 22.14 19.61
N THR A 594 -43.28 20.96 20.23
CA THR A 594 -43.13 20.80 21.71
C THR A 594 -41.74 20.34 22.07
N THR A 595 -41.28 20.78 23.24
CA THR A 595 -40.00 20.36 23.84
C THR A 595 -40.28 19.57 25.11
N GLU A 596 -39.77 18.32 25.12
CA GLU A 596 -39.86 17.46 26.29
C GLU A 596 -38.50 17.34 26.98
N TYR A 597 -38.49 17.31 28.29
CA TYR A 597 -37.23 17.28 29.06
C TYR A 597 -36.94 15.91 29.67
N TYR A 598 -37.93 15.05 29.78
CA TYR A 598 -37.81 13.72 30.39
C TYR A 598 -38.54 12.69 29.55
N GLY A 599 -37.88 11.55 29.32
CA GLY A 599 -38.55 10.48 28.63
C GLY A 599 -37.62 9.37 28.19
N ASN A 600 -38.23 8.34 27.62
CA ASN A 600 -37.53 7.25 26.96
C ASN A 600 -38.19 6.92 25.64
N ALA A 601 -37.35 6.49 24.68
CA ALA A 601 -37.81 6.00 23.39
C ALA A 601 -37.04 4.78 23.00
N LYS A 602 -37.68 3.83 22.36
CA LYS A 602 -37.09 2.56 21.89
C LYS A 602 -37.25 2.44 20.39
N ASN A 603 -36.25 1.89 19.75
CA ASN A 603 -36.20 1.72 18.32
C ASN A 603 -35.71 0.30 18.00
N PHE A 604 -36.52 -0.48 17.33
CA PHE A 604 -36.12 -1.78 16.80
C PHE A 604 -36.28 -1.76 15.29
N THR A 605 -35.16 -1.89 14.57
CA THR A 605 -35.15 -1.74 13.12
C THR A 605 -34.57 -2.92 12.40
N PHE A 606 -35.11 -3.16 11.21
CA PHE A 606 -34.53 -3.96 10.18
C PHE A 606 -33.80 -3.06 9.19
N ASN A 607 -32.60 -3.46 8.80
CA ASN A 607 -31.76 -2.71 7.89
C ASN A 607 -31.40 -3.59 6.69
N ILE A 608 -31.64 -3.10 5.48
CA ILE A 608 -31.26 -3.76 4.24
C ILE A 608 -30.43 -2.76 3.45
N GLY A 609 -29.23 -3.14 3.04
CA GLY A 609 -28.32 -2.32 2.25
C GLY A 609 -27.81 -3.07 1.04
N LEU A 610 -27.95 -2.47 -0.14
CA LEU A 610 -27.32 -2.97 -1.36
C LEU A 610 -26.26 -1.97 -1.76
N SER A 611 -25.03 -2.42 -1.86
CA SER A 611 -23.93 -1.57 -2.30
C SER A 611 -23.17 -2.19 -3.47
N ARG A 612 -22.68 -1.33 -4.38
CA ARG A 612 -21.79 -1.69 -5.46
C ARG A 612 -20.54 -0.82 -5.37
N ASN A 613 -19.39 -1.42 -5.11
CA ASN A 613 -18.14 -0.68 -5.00
C ASN A 613 -17.11 -1.17 -6.02
N SER A 614 -16.95 -0.41 -7.09
CA SER A 614 -15.93 -0.60 -8.12
C SER A 614 -14.86 0.52 -8.11
N ALA A 615 -14.81 1.32 -7.04
CA ALA A 615 -13.96 2.51 -6.92
C ALA A 615 -12.48 2.16 -6.66
N GLY A 616 -11.87 1.31 -7.49
CA GLY A 616 -10.43 1.06 -7.49
C GLY A 616 -9.83 0.54 -6.16
N MET A 617 -8.53 0.20 -6.18
CA MET A 617 -7.83 -0.35 -5.01
C MET A 617 -7.36 0.70 -3.99
N ASP A 618 -7.33 1.98 -4.35
CA ASP A 618 -6.93 3.05 -3.45
C ASP A 618 -8.15 3.69 -2.77
N PRO A 619 -8.42 3.37 -1.49
CA PRO A 619 -9.59 3.90 -0.80
C PRO A 619 -9.48 5.39 -0.47
N ILE A 620 -8.27 5.96 -0.48
CA ILE A 620 -8.03 7.37 -0.14
C ILE A 620 -8.14 8.28 -1.36
N PHE A 621 -7.62 7.82 -2.51
CA PHE A 621 -7.63 8.57 -3.76
C PHE A 621 -8.05 7.68 -4.92
N PRO A 622 -9.34 7.25 -4.99
CA PRO A 622 -9.86 6.55 -6.15
C PRO A 622 -9.76 7.42 -7.41
N THR A 623 -9.34 6.83 -8.52
CA THR A 623 -9.16 7.53 -9.80
C THR A 623 -10.21 7.15 -10.83
N GLN A 624 -10.90 6.03 -10.63
CA GLN A 624 -11.94 5.51 -11.51
C GLN A 624 -12.93 4.62 -10.75
N GLY A 625 -14.07 4.35 -11.37
CA GLY A 625 -15.10 3.49 -10.81
C GLY A 625 -16.16 4.24 -10.02
N SER A 626 -16.97 3.52 -9.28
CA SER A 626 -18.10 4.07 -8.53
C SER A 626 -18.33 3.33 -7.20
N ASN A 627 -18.90 4.06 -6.25
CA ASN A 627 -19.47 3.49 -5.03
C ASN A 627 -20.94 3.91 -4.95
N ILE A 628 -21.86 2.96 -5.10
CA ILE A 628 -23.29 3.20 -5.09
C ILE A 628 -23.89 2.41 -3.93
N GLU A 629 -24.69 3.04 -3.11
CA GLU A 629 -25.30 2.47 -1.92
C GLU A 629 -26.79 2.82 -1.87
N ALA A 630 -27.64 1.83 -1.67
CA ALA A 630 -29.07 1.96 -1.38
C ALA A 630 -29.36 1.28 -0.05
N THR A 631 -29.88 2.01 0.91
CA THR A 631 -30.22 1.47 2.23
C THR A 631 -31.69 1.72 2.55
N VAL A 632 -32.32 0.70 3.12
CA VAL A 632 -33.68 0.73 3.65
C VAL A 632 -33.63 0.34 5.12
N LYS A 633 -34.12 1.23 5.98
CA LYS A 633 -34.25 1.01 7.42
C LYS A 633 -35.73 1.12 7.77
N PHE A 634 -36.27 0.12 8.46
CA PHE A 634 -37.68 0.14 8.81
C PHE A 634 -37.95 -0.57 10.14
N THR A 635 -38.98 -0.15 10.83
CA THR A 635 -39.47 -0.74 12.07
C THR A 635 -40.72 -1.61 11.82
N PRO A 636 -41.06 -2.51 12.75
CA PRO A 636 -42.40 -3.06 12.74
C PRO A 636 -43.48 -1.96 12.84
N PRO A 637 -44.64 -2.13 12.16
CA PRO A 637 -45.73 -1.16 12.22
C PRO A 637 -46.60 -1.38 13.48
N TYR A 638 -46.07 -1.01 14.63
CA TYR A 638 -46.69 -1.24 15.94
C TYR A 638 -48.09 -0.62 16.05
N SER A 639 -48.28 0.55 15.44
CA SER A 639 -49.59 1.24 15.48
C SER A 639 -50.67 0.54 14.72
N LEU A 640 -50.34 -0.19 13.65
CA LEU A 640 -51.30 -0.99 12.88
C LEU A 640 -51.73 -2.27 13.60
N LEU A 641 -50.93 -2.66 14.61
CA LEU A 641 -51.19 -3.87 15.41
C LEU A 641 -51.80 -3.54 16.79
N SER A 642 -52.06 -2.28 17.08
CA SER A 642 -52.61 -1.84 18.36
C SER A 642 -53.81 -0.92 18.12
N ASN A 643 -54.81 -1.02 19.02
CA ASN A 643 -56.03 -0.19 19.00
C ASN A 643 -55.88 1.05 19.88
N LYS A 644 -54.65 1.64 19.96
CA LYS A 644 -54.38 2.84 20.77
C LYS A 644 -54.78 4.10 20.02
N ASP A 645 -55.42 5.03 20.70
CA ASP A 645 -55.69 6.35 20.21
C ASP A 645 -54.44 7.24 20.40
N TYR A 646 -53.65 7.41 19.33
CA TYR A 646 -52.43 8.17 19.33
C TYR A 646 -52.66 9.71 19.34
N SER A 647 -53.91 10.16 19.03
CA SER A 647 -54.20 11.58 19.01
C SER A 647 -54.19 12.22 20.41
N SER A 648 -54.59 11.46 21.42
CA SER A 648 -54.68 11.88 22.82
C SER A 648 -53.40 11.69 23.64
N MET A 649 -52.39 11.03 23.10
CA MET A 649 -51.12 10.76 23.80
C MET A 649 -50.15 11.91 23.81
N THR A 650 -49.36 11.99 24.88
CA THR A 650 -48.23 12.93 24.96
C THR A 650 -47.14 12.55 23.94
N PRO A 651 -46.27 13.46 23.48
CA PRO A 651 -45.19 13.17 22.56
C PRO A 651 -44.28 12.02 23.00
N VAL A 652 -43.96 11.95 24.31
CA VAL A 652 -43.13 10.87 24.88
C VAL A 652 -43.82 9.52 24.78
N GLU A 653 -45.10 9.44 25.05
CA GLU A 653 -45.90 8.20 24.96
C GLU A 653 -46.04 7.74 23.50
N LYS A 654 -46.25 8.69 22.56
CA LYS A 654 -46.32 8.39 21.11
C LYS A 654 -45.08 7.68 20.60
N TYR A 655 -43.86 8.11 20.99
CA TYR A 655 -42.60 7.62 20.52
C TYR A 655 -41.92 6.64 21.47
N GLN A 656 -42.62 6.10 22.47
CA GLN A 656 -42.06 5.06 23.32
C GLN A 656 -41.52 3.86 22.53
N TRP A 657 -42.20 3.47 21.47
CA TRP A 657 -41.72 2.62 20.42
C TRP A 657 -41.79 3.35 19.08
N MET A 658 -40.62 3.65 18.50
CA MET A 658 -40.56 4.40 17.26
C MET A 658 -41.03 3.56 16.08
N GLU A 659 -41.76 4.21 15.18
CA GLU A 659 -42.33 3.59 14.01
C GLU A 659 -42.05 4.44 12.76
N PHE A 660 -41.31 3.87 11.81
CA PHE A 660 -40.94 4.57 10.58
C PHE A 660 -40.37 3.62 9.54
N TYR A 661 -40.29 4.13 8.31
CA TYR A 661 -39.42 3.62 7.27
C TYR A 661 -38.57 4.75 6.71
N LYS A 662 -37.32 4.42 6.36
CA LYS A 662 -36.31 5.35 5.86
C LYS A 662 -35.57 4.74 4.69
N VAL A 663 -35.42 5.47 3.60
CA VAL A 663 -34.68 5.05 2.41
C VAL A 663 -33.59 6.06 2.15
N LYS A 664 -32.37 5.61 1.88
CA LYS A 664 -31.25 6.45 1.47
C LYS A 664 -30.59 5.89 0.23
N LEU A 665 -30.24 6.79 -0.68
CA LEU A 665 -29.49 6.50 -1.88
C LEU A 665 -28.25 7.40 -1.90
N LYS A 666 -27.10 6.81 -2.14
CA LYS A 666 -25.83 7.51 -2.29
C LYS A 666 -25.07 6.95 -3.47
N ALA A 667 -24.52 7.83 -4.31
CA ALA A 667 -23.68 7.45 -5.43
C ALA A 667 -22.46 8.36 -5.49
N ASP A 668 -21.28 7.78 -5.43
CA ASP A 668 -20.01 8.44 -5.72
C ASP A 668 -19.45 7.86 -7.02
N THR A 669 -19.04 8.72 -7.95
CA THR A 669 -18.36 8.30 -9.18
C THR A 669 -17.01 9.00 -9.29
N TYR A 670 -16.03 8.29 -9.83
CA TYR A 670 -14.67 8.78 -9.98
C TYR A 670 -14.24 8.61 -11.43
N ASN A 671 -13.82 9.71 -12.04
CA ASN A 671 -13.40 9.74 -13.45
C ASN A 671 -12.11 10.54 -13.60
N THR A 672 -11.08 9.93 -14.14
CA THR A 672 -9.86 10.64 -14.52
C THR A 672 -10.15 11.48 -15.77
N MET A 673 -10.05 12.80 -15.65
CA MET A 673 -10.35 13.75 -16.74
C MET A 673 -9.12 13.96 -17.64
N ILE A 674 -8.09 14.61 -17.13
CA ILE A 674 -6.87 14.94 -17.88
C ILE A 674 -5.67 14.69 -16.99
N GLY A 675 -4.77 13.80 -17.40
CA GLY A 675 -3.54 13.51 -16.67
C GLY A 675 -3.81 12.88 -15.29
N LYS A 676 -3.57 13.61 -14.22
CA LYS A 676 -3.80 13.17 -12.84
C LYS A 676 -5.03 13.84 -12.20
N LEU A 677 -5.78 14.61 -12.94
CA LEU A 677 -6.98 15.30 -12.44
C LEU A 677 -8.15 14.33 -12.41
N VAL A 678 -8.76 14.14 -11.25
CA VAL A 678 -9.91 13.26 -11.06
C VAL A 678 -11.14 14.08 -10.69
N LEU A 679 -12.23 13.82 -11.37
CA LEU A 679 -13.56 14.32 -11.00
C LEU A 679 -14.22 13.26 -10.11
N ARG A 680 -14.61 13.66 -8.89
CA ARG A 680 -15.57 12.92 -8.06
C ARG A 680 -16.91 13.62 -8.17
N SER A 681 -17.97 12.88 -8.51
CA SER A 681 -19.34 13.37 -8.43
C SER A 681 -20.08 12.56 -7.36
N THR A 682 -20.77 13.26 -6.47
CA THR A 682 -21.57 12.67 -5.39
C THR A 682 -23.02 13.08 -5.56
N ALA A 683 -23.93 12.12 -5.51
CA ALA A 683 -25.36 12.35 -5.39
C ALA A 683 -25.89 11.56 -4.18
N GLU A 684 -26.59 12.23 -3.29
CA GLU A 684 -27.14 11.64 -2.09
C GLU A 684 -28.55 12.15 -1.85
N MET A 685 -29.46 11.25 -1.53
CA MET A 685 -30.84 11.55 -1.23
C MET A 685 -31.39 10.60 -0.18
N GLY A 686 -32.20 11.12 0.72
CA GLY A 686 -32.90 10.29 1.70
C GLY A 686 -34.30 10.80 1.95
N PHE A 687 -35.18 9.85 2.25
CA PHE A 687 -36.52 10.18 2.75
C PHE A 687 -36.96 9.20 3.82
N MET A 688 -37.82 9.68 4.71
CA MET A 688 -38.44 8.90 5.74
C MET A 688 -39.90 9.31 5.98
N ASN A 689 -40.67 8.36 6.51
CA ASN A 689 -42.02 8.66 6.98
C ASN A 689 -42.47 7.64 8.04
N GLY A 690 -43.55 7.94 8.76
CA GLY A 690 -44.27 7.02 9.63
C GLY A 690 -45.31 6.21 8.87
N TYR A 691 -45.75 5.08 9.41
CA TYR A 691 -46.90 4.31 8.86
C TYR A 691 -48.23 4.92 9.28
N ASN A 692 -48.28 5.55 10.44
CA ASN A 692 -49.47 6.18 11.00
C ASN A 692 -49.34 7.71 10.93
N LYS A 693 -50.35 8.37 10.38
CA LYS A 693 -50.33 9.84 10.21
C LYS A 693 -50.42 10.60 11.55
N GLU A 694 -51.07 10.02 12.56
CA GLU A 694 -51.18 10.65 13.89
C GLU A 694 -49.87 10.59 14.71
N LEU A 695 -49.10 9.52 14.49
CA LEU A 695 -47.78 9.39 15.04
C LEU A 695 -46.79 10.30 14.31
N GLY A 696 -46.86 10.33 13.01
CA GLY A 696 -45.86 11.02 12.16
C GLY A 696 -44.46 10.39 12.26
N PRO A 697 -43.48 10.94 11.52
CA PRO A 697 -42.10 10.45 11.57
C PRO A 697 -41.41 10.82 12.88
N PRO A 698 -40.71 9.86 13.57
CA PRO A 698 -40.09 10.09 14.84
C PRO A 698 -38.95 11.13 14.77
N PRO A 699 -38.85 12.05 15.72
CA PRO A 699 -37.86 13.11 15.68
C PRO A 699 -36.40 12.62 15.80
N PHE A 700 -36.16 11.46 16.44
CA PHE A 700 -34.82 10.90 16.64
C PHE A 700 -34.17 10.42 15.34
N GLU A 701 -34.94 10.15 14.31
CA GLU A 701 -34.46 9.56 13.05
C GLU A 701 -34.46 10.55 11.88
N ARG A 702 -34.88 11.82 12.11
CA ARG A 702 -34.93 12.84 11.06
C ARG A 702 -33.55 13.26 10.58
N PHE A 703 -33.49 13.76 9.37
CA PHE A 703 -32.27 14.26 8.75
C PHE A 703 -31.99 15.69 9.15
N TYR A 704 -30.71 16.00 9.35
CA TYR A 704 -30.22 17.34 9.64
C TYR A 704 -29.09 17.69 8.67
N VAL A 705 -29.38 18.56 7.69
CA VAL A 705 -28.37 19.12 6.78
C VAL A 705 -27.70 20.28 7.51
N VAL A 706 -26.41 20.15 7.74
CA VAL A 706 -25.64 21.08 8.58
C VAL A 706 -24.27 21.36 7.94
N GLY A 707 -23.63 22.43 8.32
CA GLY A 707 -22.22 22.69 8.00
C GLY A 707 -21.30 21.57 8.49
N THR A 708 -20.11 21.50 7.93
CA THR A 708 -19.08 20.53 8.28
C THR A 708 -18.08 21.12 9.26
N GLY A 709 -17.65 20.35 10.25
CA GLY A 709 -16.57 20.73 11.14
C GLY A 709 -16.15 19.60 12.04
N LEU A 710 -14.97 19.75 12.64
CA LEU A 710 -14.35 18.73 13.49
C LEU A 710 -15.29 18.28 14.63
N PHE A 711 -16.20 19.14 15.03
CA PHE A 711 -17.00 18.99 16.23
C PHE A 711 -18.44 19.54 16.09
N GLY A 712 -18.88 19.73 14.86
CA GLY A 712 -20.26 20.12 14.55
C GLY A 712 -21.27 19.00 14.75
N GLY A 713 -20.84 17.80 15.14
CA GLY A 713 -21.70 16.70 15.44
C GLY A 713 -22.32 16.85 16.82
N ARG A 714 -23.64 16.95 16.90
CA ARG A 714 -24.35 16.63 18.13
C ARG A 714 -24.28 15.13 18.32
N PHE A 715 -23.67 14.72 19.41
CA PHE A 715 -23.54 13.29 19.77
C PHE A 715 -24.84 12.67 20.28
N ASP A 716 -25.97 13.24 19.90
CA ASP A 716 -27.31 12.87 20.36
C ASP A 716 -27.99 11.80 19.49
N GLY A 717 -27.25 11.20 18.57
CA GLY A 717 -27.74 10.13 17.71
C GLY A 717 -28.49 10.59 16.47
N ARG A 718 -28.61 11.91 16.22
CA ARG A 718 -29.22 12.44 15.00
C ARG A 718 -28.35 12.20 13.78
N GLU A 719 -29.01 12.02 12.63
CA GLU A 719 -28.33 11.85 11.37
C GLU A 719 -27.97 13.20 10.74
N LEU A 720 -26.67 13.50 10.72
CA LEU A 720 -26.14 14.75 10.18
C LEU A 720 -25.66 14.54 8.76
N ILE A 721 -26.13 15.38 7.84
CA ILE A 721 -25.75 15.40 6.43
C ILE A 721 -24.85 16.63 6.21
N PRO A 722 -23.56 16.42 5.93
CA PRO A 722 -22.62 17.53 5.82
C PRO A 722 -22.83 18.35 4.55
N LEU A 723 -22.90 19.68 4.64
CA LEU A 723 -22.92 20.62 3.53
C LEU A 723 -21.89 21.74 3.78
N ARG A 724 -20.86 21.79 2.95
CA ARG A 724 -19.77 22.77 3.10
C ARG A 724 -20.23 24.17 2.70
N GLY A 725 -19.61 25.21 3.27
CA GLY A 725 -19.97 26.62 3.03
C GLY A 725 -21.10 27.11 3.91
N TYR A 726 -21.57 26.29 4.83
CA TYR A 726 -22.56 26.65 5.82
C TYR A 726 -22.03 26.43 7.23
N GLU A 727 -22.53 27.20 8.19
CA GLU A 727 -22.07 27.13 9.58
C GLU A 727 -22.43 25.79 10.20
N ASN A 728 -21.59 25.31 11.09
CA ASN A 728 -21.91 24.15 11.90
C ASN A 728 -23.11 24.44 12.78
N ALA A 729 -24.04 23.51 12.87
CA ALA A 729 -25.14 23.60 13.81
C ALA A 729 -24.58 23.91 15.23
N SER A 730 -25.00 25.02 15.76
CA SER A 730 -24.56 25.50 17.08
C SER A 730 -24.72 24.41 18.12
N THR A 731 -23.70 24.23 18.95
CA THR A 731 -23.74 23.38 20.14
C THR A 731 -24.64 23.99 21.27
N THR A 732 -25.10 25.19 21.07
CA THR A 732 -25.90 25.92 22.05
C THR A 732 -27.39 25.74 21.79
N GLY A 733 -28.02 24.90 22.62
CA GLY A 733 -29.43 24.98 23.01
C GLY A 733 -30.47 24.69 21.92
N TYR A 734 -31.30 23.74 22.20
CA TYR A 734 -32.49 23.27 21.48
C TYR A 734 -33.65 24.26 21.38
N THR A 735 -33.52 25.49 21.90
CA THR A 735 -34.62 26.36 22.15
C THR A 735 -34.87 27.45 21.11
N THR A 736 -33.93 27.59 20.13
CA THR A 736 -34.14 28.48 18.99
C THR A 736 -33.50 27.87 17.77
N SER A 737 -34.19 27.86 16.62
CA SER A 737 -33.57 27.69 15.32
C SER A 737 -32.40 28.67 15.26
N SER A 738 -31.16 28.16 15.16
CA SER A 738 -30.04 29.04 14.86
C SER A 738 -30.40 29.78 13.57
N PRO A 739 -30.23 31.08 13.48
CA PRO A 739 -30.50 31.81 12.25
C PRO A 739 -29.62 31.32 11.07
N TYR A 740 -28.72 30.40 11.31
CA TYR A 740 -27.80 29.79 10.31
C TYR A 740 -28.15 28.35 9.96
N ASP A 741 -29.29 27.80 10.40
CA ASP A 741 -29.70 26.44 10.08
C ASP A 741 -30.22 26.34 8.63
N ILE A 742 -29.85 25.23 7.97
CA ILE A 742 -30.36 24.87 6.65
C ILE A 742 -31.58 23.93 6.80
N THR A 743 -31.65 23.22 7.91
CA THR A 743 -32.67 22.23 8.19
C THR A 743 -33.88 22.88 8.86
N PRO A 744 -35.12 22.59 8.44
CA PRO A 744 -36.32 23.00 9.13
C PRO A 744 -36.32 22.60 10.61
N TYR A 745 -36.97 23.42 11.44
CA TYR A 745 -37.12 23.17 12.85
C TYR A 745 -37.65 21.75 13.15
N GLY A 746 -36.98 21.05 14.07
CA GLY A 746 -37.33 19.66 14.42
C GLY A 746 -36.79 18.59 13.46
N GLY A 747 -35.96 18.98 12.48
CA GLY A 747 -35.36 18.05 11.50
C GLY A 747 -36.23 17.80 10.28
N ALA A 748 -35.65 17.28 9.23
CA ALA A 748 -36.26 17.03 7.93
C ALA A 748 -36.60 15.56 7.69
N THR A 749 -37.62 15.30 6.88
CA THR A 749 -37.99 13.96 6.43
C THR A 749 -37.43 13.61 5.07
N ILE A 750 -36.99 14.62 4.30
CA ILE A 750 -36.41 14.47 2.97
C ILE A 750 -35.14 15.33 2.92
N TYR A 751 -34.09 14.84 2.33
CA TYR A 751 -32.92 15.65 1.98
C TYR A 751 -32.36 15.24 0.61
N SER A 752 -31.64 16.17 0.00
CA SER A 752 -30.88 15.95 -1.22
C SER A 752 -29.56 16.69 -1.14
N ARG A 753 -28.49 16.07 -1.61
CA ARG A 753 -27.15 16.66 -1.71
C ARG A 753 -26.47 16.22 -3.00
N LEU A 754 -25.93 17.20 -3.71
CA LEU A 754 -25.14 16.99 -4.92
C LEU A 754 -23.77 17.65 -4.71
N SER A 755 -22.70 17.00 -5.14
CA SER A 755 -21.36 17.57 -5.06
C SER A 755 -20.52 17.15 -6.28
N ALA A 756 -19.73 18.06 -6.79
CA ALA A 756 -18.71 17.79 -7.79
C ALA A 756 -17.35 18.32 -7.31
N GLU A 757 -16.36 17.45 -7.23
CA GLU A 757 -15.02 17.77 -6.75
C GLU A 757 -13.97 17.44 -7.82
N LEU A 758 -13.17 18.42 -8.19
CA LEU A 758 -11.97 18.23 -8.98
C LEU A 758 -10.78 18.01 -8.05
N ARG A 759 -10.19 16.82 -8.04
CA ARG A 759 -9.13 16.36 -7.16
C ARG A 759 -7.81 16.26 -7.91
N TYR A 760 -6.74 16.84 -7.37
CA TYR A 760 -5.40 16.76 -7.94
C TYR A 760 -4.40 16.22 -6.91
N PRO A 761 -3.73 15.07 -7.18
CA PRO A 761 -2.78 14.50 -6.24
C PRO A 761 -1.45 15.27 -6.25
N ILE A 762 -1.03 15.72 -5.08
CA ILE A 762 0.28 16.34 -4.84
C ILE A 762 1.32 15.25 -4.54
N SER A 763 0.95 14.30 -3.68
CA SER A 763 1.77 13.12 -3.32
C SER A 763 0.84 11.93 -3.06
N LEU A 764 1.18 10.76 -3.61
CA LEU A 764 0.47 9.50 -3.37
C LEU A 764 1.40 8.44 -2.76
N ASN A 765 2.39 8.86 -1.97
CA ASN A 765 3.30 7.93 -1.30
C ASN A 765 2.55 7.12 -0.24
N GLN A 766 2.99 5.88 0.02
CA GLN A 766 2.38 5.01 1.03
C GLN A 766 2.38 5.59 2.44
N THR A 767 3.39 6.36 2.79
CA THR A 767 3.52 7.00 4.12
C THR A 767 2.63 8.22 4.30
N ALA A 768 2.37 8.97 3.22
CA ALA A 768 1.50 10.14 3.24
C ALA A 768 0.93 10.42 1.85
N LYS A 769 -0.41 10.47 1.75
CA LYS A 769 -1.11 10.88 0.55
C LYS A 769 -1.65 12.29 0.73
N ILE A 770 -1.32 13.17 -0.20
CA ILE A 770 -1.71 14.59 -0.15
C ILE A 770 -2.35 14.95 -1.48
N TYR A 771 -3.54 15.52 -1.44
CA TYR A 771 -4.21 16.05 -2.63
C TYR A 771 -4.97 17.33 -2.33
N ALA A 772 -5.02 18.21 -3.33
CA ALA A 772 -5.84 19.41 -3.34
C ALA A 772 -7.15 19.14 -4.09
N LEU A 773 -8.18 19.87 -3.75
CA LEU A 773 -9.47 19.78 -4.40
C LEU A 773 -10.12 21.16 -4.55
N GLY A 774 -10.89 21.32 -5.60
CA GLY A 774 -11.87 22.38 -5.76
C GLY A 774 -13.24 21.74 -5.91
N PHE A 775 -14.29 22.35 -5.35
CA PHE A 775 -15.61 21.73 -5.35
C PHE A 775 -16.73 22.76 -5.53
N VAL A 776 -17.83 22.25 -6.05
CA VAL A 776 -19.15 22.89 -6.01
C VAL A 776 -20.13 21.91 -5.37
N GLU A 777 -21.01 22.40 -4.52
CA GLU A 777 -21.91 21.57 -3.75
C GLU A 777 -23.26 22.25 -3.61
N GLY A 778 -24.32 21.46 -3.56
CA GLY A 778 -25.66 21.94 -3.28
C GLY A 778 -26.47 20.91 -2.51
N GLY A 779 -27.19 21.35 -1.49
CA GLY A 779 -28.01 20.48 -0.67
C GLY A 779 -29.17 21.24 -0.02
N ASN A 780 -30.19 20.51 0.35
CA ASN A 780 -31.35 21.08 1.08
C ASN A 780 -32.11 19.98 1.83
N ALA A 781 -33.00 20.40 2.70
CA ALA A 781 -33.81 19.52 3.54
C ALA A 781 -35.27 20.02 3.62
N TRP A 782 -36.22 19.09 3.60
CA TRP A 782 -37.67 19.39 3.55
C TRP A 782 -38.44 18.50 4.53
N ASN A 783 -39.56 19.05 5.06
CA ASN A 783 -40.42 18.34 6.02
C ASN A 783 -41.46 17.42 5.39
N SER A 784 -41.76 17.59 4.09
CA SER A 784 -42.78 16.83 3.40
C SER A 784 -42.57 16.77 1.89
N TRP A 785 -43.19 15.82 1.22
CA TRP A 785 -43.21 15.73 -0.23
C TRP A 785 -43.85 16.95 -0.91
N GLY A 786 -44.84 17.58 -0.25
CA GLY A 786 -45.48 18.80 -0.77
C GLY A 786 -44.55 20.01 -0.84
N SER A 787 -43.54 20.04 0.02
CA SER A 787 -42.52 21.09 0.05
C SER A 787 -41.22 20.72 -0.72
N PHE A 788 -41.09 19.46 -1.15
CA PHE A 788 -39.90 19.00 -1.83
C PHE A 788 -39.75 19.60 -3.23
N ASN A 789 -38.62 20.27 -3.44
CA ASN A 789 -38.22 20.77 -4.74
C ASN A 789 -36.71 20.49 -4.96
N PRO A 790 -36.36 19.52 -5.83
CA PRO A 790 -34.99 19.08 -6.04
C PRO A 790 -34.06 20.17 -6.64
N PHE A 791 -34.65 21.26 -7.19
CA PHE A 791 -33.87 22.36 -7.76
C PHE A 791 -33.64 23.51 -6.77
N GLN A 792 -34.29 23.49 -5.63
CA GLN A 792 -34.15 24.51 -4.61
C GLN A 792 -33.03 24.09 -3.62
N LEU A 793 -31.78 24.10 -4.09
CA LEU A 793 -30.61 23.71 -3.33
C LEU A 793 -29.90 24.93 -2.76
N LYS A 794 -29.42 24.81 -1.54
CA LYS A 794 -28.48 25.72 -0.89
C LYS A 794 -27.09 25.41 -1.45
N ARG A 795 -26.50 26.33 -2.20
CA ARG A 795 -25.30 26.15 -3.03
C ARG A 795 -24.07 26.67 -2.34
N SER A 796 -22.96 26.01 -2.57
CA SER A 796 -21.63 26.46 -2.14
C SER A 796 -20.55 26.08 -3.15
N ALA A 797 -19.42 26.78 -3.07
CA ALA A 797 -18.21 26.43 -3.80
C ALA A 797 -16.98 26.70 -2.92
N GLY A 798 -15.92 25.95 -3.13
CA GLY A 798 -14.73 26.12 -2.32
C GLY A 798 -13.54 25.33 -2.80
N VAL A 799 -12.47 25.42 -2.03
CA VAL A 799 -11.22 24.71 -2.24
C VAL A 799 -10.82 24.00 -0.95
N GLY A 800 -10.06 22.94 -1.09
CA GLY A 800 -9.61 22.19 0.07
C GLY A 800 -8.32 21.43 -0.16
N ILE A 801 -7.76 20.95 0.94
CA ILE A 801 -6.61 20.05 0.96
C ILE A 801 -6.91 18.84 1.84
N ARG A 802 -6.42 17.70 1.42
CA ARG A 802 -6.50 16.44 2.17
C ARG A 802 -5.11 15.89 2.38
N VAL A 803 -4.83 15.47 3.60
CA VAL A 803 -3.58 14.85 4.03
C VAL A 803 -3.92 13.54 4.75
N TYR A 804 -3.57 12.42 4.16
CA TYR A 804 -3.68 11.12 4.82
C TYR A 804 -2.31 10.70 5.33
N MET A 805 -2.24 10.33 6.59
CA MET A 805 -1.07 9.76 7.24
C MET A 805 -1.49 8.51 8.01
N GLY A 806 -0.79 7.38 7.81
CA GLY A 806 -1.18 6.10 8.38
C GLY A 806 -1.43 6.10 9.90
N ALA A 807 -0.70 6.94 10.65
CA ALA A 807 -0.85 7.07 12.10
C ALA A 807 -2.03 7.96 12.55
N PHE A 808 -2.43 8.93 11.70
CA PHE A 808 -3.43 9.97 12.08
C PHE A 808 -4.71 9.89 11.25
N GLY A 809 -4.74 9.05 10.20
CA GLY A 809 -5.87 8.98 9.27
C GLY A 809 -5.92 10.14 8.28
N LEU A 810 -7.12 10.45 7.78
CA LEU A 810 -7.37 11.52 6.82
C LEU A 810 -7.68 12.82 7.56
N ILE A 811 -6.91 13.85 7.28
CA ILE A 811 -7.11 15.22 7.76
C ILE A 811 -7.46 16.10 6.57
N GLY A 812 -8.46 16.95 6.71
CA GLY A 812 -8.93 17.85 5.67
C GLY A 812 -9.14 19.28 6.16
N PHE A 813 -8.85 20.21 5.28
CA PHE A 813 -9.18 21.62 5.41
C PHE A 813 -9.93 22.07 4.18
N ASP A 814 -11.11 22.66 4.35
CA ASP A 814 -11.91 23.28 3.29
C ASP A 814 -12.18 24.74 3.61
N PHE A 815 -12.09 25.57 2.59
CA PHE A 815 -12.47 26.98 2.62
C PHE A 815 -13.52 27.16 1.55
N ALA A 816 -14.74 27.50 1.99
CA ALA A 816 -15.94 27.46 1.16
C ALA A 816 -16.81 28.69 1.34
N TYR A 817 -17.48 29.12 0.27
CA TYR A 817 -18.45 30.19 0.28
C TYR A 817 -19.87 29.62 0.04
N GLY A 818 -20.78 29.89 0.96
CA GLY A 818 -22.20 29.57 0.84
C GLY A 818 -22.94 30.73 0.18
N PHE A 819 -23.56 30.45 -0.96
CA PHE A 819 -24.19 31.48 -1.78
C PHE A 819 -25.62 31.84 -1.36
N ASP A 820 -26.26 30.91 -0.68
CA ASP A 820 -27.68 31.06 -0.33
C ASP A 820 -27.85 31.33 1.16
N SER A 821 -28.92 32.01 1.50
CA SER A 821 -29.23 32.38 2.88
C SER A 821 -29.71 31.17 3.68
N PRO A 822 -29.21 30.95 4.91
CA PRO A 822 -29.80 30.01 5.86
C PRO A 822 -31.27 30.38 6.19
N ILE A 823 -31.98 29.43 6.83
CA ILE A 823 -33.37 29.65 7.23
C ILE A 823 -33.41 30.77 8.31
N GLY A 824 -34.29 31.77 8.10
CA GLY A 824 -34.47 32.89 9.01
C GLY A 824 -33.48 34.04 8.83
N THR A 825 -32.61 33.98 7.79
CA THR A 825 -31.73 35.09 7.41
C THR A 825 -31.97 35.51 6.00
N ASN A 826 -31.67 36.78 5.66
CA ASN A 826 -31.69 37.29 4.30
C ASN A 826 -30.29 37.41 3.67
N GLU A 827 -29.26 37.13 4.42
CA GLU A 827 -27.88 37.22 3.98
C GLU A 827 -27.31 35.85 3.61
N PRO A 828 -26.45 35.74 2.58
CA PRO A 828 -25.75 34.49 2.29
C PRO A 828 -24.93 34.00 3.48
N SER A 829 -24.72 32.69 3.59
CA SER A 829 -23.87 32.10 4.63
C SER A 829 -22.42 32.64 4.60
N GLY A 830 -21.95 33.06 3.42
CA GLY A 830 -20.62 33.65 3.26
C GLY A 830 -19.48 32.65 3.38
N TRP A 831 -18.30 33.15 3.76
CA TRP A 831 -17.09 32.35 3.88
C TRP A 831 -17.09 31.52 5.17
N GLN A 832 -16.89 30.20 4.98
CA GLN A 832 -16.79 29.23 6.08
C GLN A 832 -15.51 28.42 5.95
N THR A 833 -14.90 28.11 7.09
CA THR A 833 -13.74 27.24 7.16
C THR A 833 -14.12 25.94 7.86
N HIS A 834 -13.82 24.81 7.21
CA HIS A 834 -14.15 23.49 7.72
C HIS A 834 -12.88 22.69 7.96
N PHE A 835 -12.74 22.13 9.12
CA PHE A 835 -11.69 21.18 9.47
C PHE A 835 -12.29 19.79 9.65
N LEU A 836 -11.67 18.79 9.03
CA LEU A 836 -12.16 17.43 8.95
C LEU A 836 -11.07 16.49 9.46
N MET A 837 -11.43 15.52 10.26
CA MET A 837 -10.52 14.45 10.69
C MET A 837 -11.24 13.11 10.64
N ASN A 838 -10.63 12.13 9.96
CA ASN A 838 -11.16 10.76 9.77
C ASN A 838 -12.57 10.68 9.18
N GLN A 839 -13.05 11.72 8.53
CA GLN A 839 -14.30 11.71 7.79
C GLN A 839 -14.05 11.61 6.30
N SER A 840 -14.61 10.61 5.64
CA SER A 840 -14.79 10.62 4.20
C SER A 840 -16.06 11.44 3.92
N LEU A 841 -15.92 12.61 3.39
CA LEU A 841 -17.06 13.39 2.87
C LEU A 841 -17.62 12.75 1.63
#